data_e7ffad02fa8d504320a5cfc9afbcc28b
#
_entry.id   e7ffad02fa8d504320a5cfc9afbcc28b
#
_cell.length_a   1.000
_cell.length_b   1.000
_cell.length_c   1.000
_cell.angle_alpha   90.00
_cell.angle_beta   90.00
_cell.angle_gamma   90.00
#
_symmetry.space_group_name_H-M   'P 1'
#
loop_
_entity.id
_entity.type
_entity.pdbx_description
1 polymer ?
#
loop_
_entity_poly.entity_id
_entity_poly.type
_entity_poly.pdbx_seq_one_letter_code
_entity_poly.pdbx_strand_id
1 'polypeptide(L)'
;MELASKYNPADVEGKWYQYWLDNKLFSSKPDGREPYTVVIPPPNVTGVLHMGHMLNNTIQDILVRRARMEGKNACWVPGTDHASIATEAKVVNKLAGQGIKKTDLSRDEFLKHAWAWTEEHGGIILKQLRKLGASCDWDRTAFTMDEERSESVIKVFVDLYNKGLIYRGVRMVNWDPKALTALSDEEVIYKEEHSKLYYLRYKVEDDAEGRYAVVATTRPETIMGDTAMCINPNDPKNQWLKGKKVIVPLVNRIIPVIEDDYVDIEFGTGCLKVTPAHDVNDYMLGEKYNLPSIDIFNDNGTLSEAAGLYIGMDRLDVRKQIEQDLQAAGLLEKVEAYTNKVGFSERTNVAIEPKLSMQWFLKMQHFADMALPPVMNDELKFYPAKYKNTYKNWLENIKDWRISRQLWWGHRIPAYFLPEGGYVVAETAEEALKLAQEKTGNANLKMEDLRQDDDCLDTWFSSWLWPISLFNGINNPNNEEINYYYPTSDLVTGPDIIFFWVARMIMAGYEYKGDMPFKNVYFTGIVRDKLGRKMSKSLGNSPDPLELIDKYGADGVRMGMMLAAPAGNDILFDDALCEQGRNFNNKIWNAFRLVKGWEVADIAQPEYARLATEWFESMLAKTAAEVADLFGKYRLSEALMAVYKLFWDEFSSWYLEMIKPAYGQPIDKATYEKTLGFFDNLLKLLHPFMPFITEELWQHIYDRKEGESLMVQQLNIPTACNEIIVKEFEVVKEVIGGIRTIRLQKNIAQKETLELQVVDVNPVATFNPVITKLCNLSSIEAVENKADGSGSFMIGTTEYAIPLGNLINTEEELAKLEADLKYQEGFLQSVLKKLSNEKFVSKAPANVIDMERKKQADAESKIASLKESIAALKK
;
A
#
# COMPACT_ATOMS: atom_id res chain seq x y z
N MET A 1 33.69 -10.78 21.72
CA MET A 1 33.52 -11.36 20.38
C MET A 1 33.92 -10.29 19.35
N GLU A 2 34.86 -10.60 18.50
CA GLU A 2 35.36 -9.63 17.52
C GLU A 2 34.35 -9.48 16.37
N LEU A 3 34.04 -8.22 15.98
CA LEU A 3 33.16 -7.96 14.89
C LEU A 3 33.82 -8.30 13.55
N ALA A 4 33.09 -8.91 12.63
CA ALA A 4 33.56 -9.18 11.28
C ALA A 4 33.94 -7.88 10.54
N SER A 5 34.89 -7.96 9.61
CA SER A 5 35.42 -6.81 8.88
C SER A 5 34.35 -6.19 7.95
N LYS A 6 33.33 -6.97 7.55
CA LYS A 6 32.20 -6.53 6.72
C LYS A 6 30.89 -7.10 7.27
N TYR A 7 29.84 -6.35 7.12
CA TYR A 7 28.50 -6.83 7.43
C TYR A 7 28.04 -7.83 6.38
N ASN A 8 27.62 -9.01 6.85
CA ASN A 8 27.01 -10.04 6.01
C ASN A 8 25.63 -10.40 6.55
N PRO A 9 24.55 -10.01 5.89
CA PRO A 9 23.17 -10.31 6.34
C PRO A 9 22.91 -11.80 6.57
N ALA A 10 23.50 -12.68 5.77
CA ALA A 10 23.31 -14.12 5.88
C ALA A 10 23.76 -14.69 7.24
N ASP A 11 24.78 -14.10 7.87
CA ASP A 11 25.27 -14.54 9.18
C ASP A 11 24.44 -14.00 10.36
N VAL A 12 23.56 -13.03 10.10
CA VAL A 12 22.87 -12.24 11.12
C VAL A 12 21.36 -12.52 11.15
N GLU A 13 20.72 -12.53 10.01
CA GLU A 13 19.25 -12.54 9.90
C GLU A 13 18.63 -13.82 10.47
N GLY A 14 19.11 -14.99 10.05
CA GLY A 14 18.59 -16.27 10.55
C GLY A 14 18.82 -16.46 12.06
N LYS A 15 19.98 -16.05 12.53
CA LYS A 15 20.37 -16.13 13.95
C LYS A 15 19.42 -15.32 14.84
N TRP A 16 19.21 -14.04 14.54
CA TRP A 16 18.38 -13.17 15.38
C TRP A 16 16.91 -13.47 15.25
N TYR A 17 16.44 -13.85 14.06
CA TYR A 17 15.03 -14.24 13.92
C TYR A 17 14.71 -15.46 14.78
N GLN A 18 15.59 -16.48 14.79
CA GLN A 18 15.43 -17.65 15.64
C GLN A 18 15.51 -17.29 17.12
N TYR A 19 16.44 -16.39 17.49
CA TYR A 19 16.56 -15.89 18.85
C TYR A 19 15.27 -15.22 19.35
N TRP A 20 14.64 -14.39 18.52
CA TRP A 20 13.38 -13.76 18.88
C TRP A 20 12.24 -14.78 19.03
N LEU A 21 12.19 -15.80 18.18
CA LEU A 21 11.22 -16.89 18.28
C LEU A 21 11.41 -17.73 19.55
N ASP A 22 12.64 -18.12 19.85
CA ASP A 22 12.98 -18.96 21.02
C ASP A 22 12.65 -18.25 22.35
N ASN A 23 12.83 -16.96 22.40
CA ASN A 23 12.51 -16.12 23.57
C ASN A 23 11.06 -15.60 23.59
N LYS A 24 10.23 -16.00 22.62
CA LYS A 24 8.80 -15.61 22.55
C LYS A 24 8.58 -14.08 22.52
N LEU A 25 9.48 -13.32 21.89
CA LEU A 25 9.45 -11.85 21.92
C LEU A 25 8.31 -11.25 21.06
N PHE A 26 7.72 -12.02 20.16
CA PHE A 26 6.56 -11.63 19.37
C PHE A 26 5.24 -11.96 20.04
N SER A 27 5.24 -12.78 21.08
CA SER A 27 4.03 -13.27 21.72
C SER A 27 3.35 -12.19 22.53
N SER A 28 2.03 -12.19 22.48
CA SER A 28 1.18 -11.26 23.24
C SER A 28 0.12 -12.03 24.03
N LYS A 29 -0.10 -11.58 25.25
CA LYS A 29 -1.25 -11.97 26.10
C LYS A 29 -1.82 -10.72 26.72
N PRO A 30 -3.14 -10.67 27.02
CA PRO A 30 -3.71 -9.55 27.74
C PRO A 30 -2.98 -9.26 29.05
N ASP A 31 -2.63 -8.02 29.27
CA ASP A 31 -1.99 -7.55 30.52
C ASP A 31 -2.42 -6.09 30.85
N GLY A 32 -1.74 -5.43 31.76
CA GLY A 32 -2.07 -4.05 32.17
C GLY A 32 -1.58 -2.95 31.23
N ARG A 33 -0.82 -3.28 30.18
CA ARG A 33 -0.34 -2.30 29.20
C ARG A 33 -1.44 -1.96 28.19
N GLU A 34 -1.32 -0.78 27.57
CA GLU A 34 -2.17 -0.43 26.43
C GLU A 34 -1.91 -1.39 25.26
N PRO A 35 -2.95 -2.03 24.71
CA PRO A 35 -2.76 -2.90 23.56
C PRO A 35 -2.48 -2.10 22.29
N TYR A 36 -1.60 -2.63 21.47
CA TYR A 36 -1.43 -2.21 20.08
C TYR A 36 -1.64 -3.42 19.19
N THR A 37 -2.80 -3.49 18.56
CA THR A 37 -3.23 -4.66 17.82
C THR A 37 -3.24 -4.37 16.33
N VAL A 38 -2.60 -5.22 15.55
CA VAL A 38 -2.62 -5.22 14.08
C VAL A 38 -3.02 -6.61 13.61
N VAL A 39 -3.99 -6.65 12.70
CA VAL A 39 -4.35 -7.88 12.00
C VAL A 39 -3.81 -7.81 10.57
N ILE A 40 -3.13 -8.86 10.14
CA ILE A 40 -2.56 -8.90 8.81
C ILE A 40 -3.68 -8.89 7.75
N PRO A 41 -3.55 -8.15 6.63
CA PRO A 41 -4.33 -8.47 5.45
C PRO A 41 -3.94 -9.88 5.00
N PRO A 42 -4.82 -10.89 5.16
CA PRO A 42 -4.41 -12.27 4.97
C PRO A 42 -4.10 -12.53 3.50
N PRO A 43 -2.84 -12.88 3.15
CA PRO A 43 -2.50 -13.16 1.76
C PRO A 43 -3.25 -14.36 1.23
N ASN A 44 -3.68 -14.27 -0.03
CA ASN A 44 -4.33 -15.36 -0.74
C ASN A 44 -3.36 -16.53 -0.96
N VAL A 45 -3.79 -17.75 -0.67
CA VAL A 45 -3.00 -18.99 -0.91
C VAL A 45 -2.90 -19.36 -2.40
N THR A 46 -2.91 -18.37 -3.29
CA THR A 46 -2.85 -18.54 -4.74
C THR A 46 -1.43 -18.64 -5.30
N GLY A 47 -0.43 -18.42 -4.49
CA GLY A 47 0.98 -18.47 -4.88
C GLY A 47 1.90 -17.79 -3.88
N VAL A 48 3.09 -17.39 -4.34
CA VAL A 48 4.09 -16.68 -3.53
C VAL A 48 3.77 -15.20 -3.40
N LEU A 49 4.30 -14.56 -2.37
CA LEU A 49 4.20 -13.12 -2.18
C LEU A 49 4.97 -12.33 -3.25
N HIS A 50 4.52 -11.13 -3.54
CA HIS A 50 5.16 -10.18 -4.45
C HIS A 50 5.56 -8.89 -3.70
N MET A 51 6.18 -7.95 -4.41
CA MET A 51 6.73 -6.72 -3.80
C MET A 51 5.67 -5.86 -3.09
N GLY A 52 4.43 -5.86 -3.54
CA GLY A 52 3.33 -5.19 -2.85
C GLY A 52 3.06 -5.74 -1.45
N HIS A 53 3.12 -7.06 -1.28
CA HIS A 53 3.04 -7.70 0.03
C HIS A 53 4.24 -7.37 0.91
N MET A 54 5.44 -7.30 0.33
CA MET A 54 6.65 -6.92 1.06
C MET A 54 6.54 -5.50 1.62
N LEU A 55 6.07 -4.55 0.82
CA LEU A 55 5.82 -3.18 1.27
C LEU A 55 4.78 -3.14 2.40
N ASN A 56 3.64 -3.75 2.20
CA ASN A 56 2.54 -3.76 3.16
C ASN A 56 2.97 -4.33 4.51
N ASN A 57 3.64 -5.50 4.50
CA ASN A 57 4.09 -6.15 5.73
C ASN A 57 5.27 -5.43 6.40
N THR A 58 6.13 -4.78 5.62
CA THR A 58 7.19 -3.91 6.17
C THR A 58 6.60 -2.75 6.95
N ILE A 59 5.58 -2.08 6.41
CA ILE A 59 4.89 -0.99 7.10
C ILE A 59 4.24 -1.48 8.39
N GLN A 60 3.54 -2.60 8.36
CA GLN A 60 2.95 -3.19 9.56
C GLN A 60 4.02 -3.48 10.62
N ASP A 61 5.13 -4.11 10.23
CA ASP A 61 6.22 -4.45 11.14
C ASP A 61 6.86 -3.21 11.78
N ILE A 62 7.05 -2.15 11.00
CA ILE A 62 7.56 -0.87 11.49
C ILE A 62 6.66 -0.30 12.59
N LEU A 63 5.36 -0.27 12.35
CA LEU A 63 4.37 0.24 13.32
C LEU A 63 4.33 -0.63 14.58
N VAL A 64 4.34 -1.94 14.42
CA VAL A 64 4.30 -2.91 15.54
C VAL A 64 5.56 -2.82 16.40
N ARG A 65 6.75 -2.77 15.78
CA ARG A 65 8.02 -2.66 16.50
C ARG A 65 8.14 -1.32 17.23
N ARG A 66 7.71 -0.24 16.59
CA ARG A 66 7.70 1.08 17.22
C ARG A 66 6.75 1.11 18.44
N ALA A 67 5.56 0.58 18.31
CA ALA A 67 4.58 0.51 19.41
C ALA A 67 5.12 -0.32 20.59
N ARG A 68 5.78 -1.44 20.31
CA ARG A 68 6.40 -2.28 21.33
C ARG A 68 7.49 -1.51 22.10
N MET A 69 8.31 -0.74 21.38
CA MET A 69 9.34 0.09 22.00
C MET A 69 8.78 1.33 22.73
N GLU A 70 7.55 1.71 22.47
CA GLU A 70 6.82 2.74 23.23
C GLU A 70 6.14 2.19 24.50
N GLY A 71 6.35 0.92 24.82
CA GLY A 71 5.83 0.27 26.03
C GLY A 71 4.45 -0.33 25.89
N LYS A 72 3.87 -0.37 24.69
CA LYS A 72 2.59 -1.00 24.43
C LYS A 72 2.69 -2.51 24.33
N ASN A 73 1.60 -3.21 24.61
CA ASN A 73 1.49 -4.65 24.35
C ASN A 73 1.13 -4.86 22.89
N ALA A 74 2.14 -5.10 22.07
CA ALA A 74 1.97 -5.27 20.63
C ALA A 74 1.53 -6.70 20.29
N CYS A 75 0.41 -6.80 19.59
CA CYS A 75 -0.13 -8.06 19.06
C CYS A 75 -0.36 -7.93 17.56
N TRP A 76 0.46 -8.61 16.78
CA TRP A 76 0.31 -8.69 15.34
C TRP A 76 -0.07 -10.10 14.93
N VAL A 77 -1.31 -10.29 14.52
CA VAL A 77 -1.87 -11.61 14.21
C VAL A 77 -1.64 -11.95 12.74
N PRO A 78 -0.86 -13.00 12.42
CA PRO A 78 -0.64 -13.48 11.07
C PRO A 78 -1.76 -14.41 10.61
N GLY A 79 -1.87 -14.57 9.29
CA GLY A 79 -2.81 -15.53 8.72
C GLY A 79 -2.80 -15.51 7.20
N THR A 80 -3.62 -16.38 6.60
CA THR A 80 -3.80 -16.51 5.15
C THR A 80 -5.28 -16.63 4.81
N ASP A 81 -5.61 -16.26 3.57
CA ASP A 81 -6.97 -16.32 3.03
C ASP A 81 -7.09 -17.50 2.04
N HIS A 82 -8.18 -18.25 2.15
CA HIS A 82 -8.50 -19.36 1.25
C HIS A 82 -8.81 -18.90 -0.18
N ALA A 83 -9.20 -17.64 -0.35
CA ALA A 83 -9.39 -16.98 -1.65
C ALA A 83 -10.28 -17.73 -2.63
N SER A 84 -11.34 -18.33 -2.16
CA SER A 84 -12.39 -19.10 -2.89
C SER A 84 -12.14 -19.32 -4.39
N ILE A 85 -12.65 -18.44 -5.23
CA ILE A 85 -12.58 -18.54 -6.70
C ILE A 85 -11.15 -18.57 -7.24
N ALA A 86 -10.25 -17.72 -6.69
CA ALA A 86 -8.88 -17.64 -7.19
C ALA A 86 -8.09 -18.91 -6.91
N THR A 87 -8.24 -19.48 -5.73
CA THR A 87 -7.58 -20.75 -5.36
C THR A 87 -8.18 -21.94 -6.09
N GLU A 88 -9.50 -22.02 -6.21
CA GLU A 88 -10.15 -23.09 -6.98
C GLU A 88 -9.68 -23.09 -8.43
N ALA A 89 -9.57 -21.94 -9.07
CA ALA A 89 -9.05 -21.82 -10.44
C ALA A 89 -7.60 -22.35 -10.56
N LYS A 90 -6.76 -22.09 -9.57
CA LYS A 90 -5.36 -22.61 -9.53
C LYS A 90 -5.33 -24.13 -9.41
N VAL A 91 -6.17 -24.69 -8.54
CA VAL A 91 -6.28 -26.14 -8.35
C VAL A 91 -6.81 -26.81 -9.61
N VAL A 92 -7.85 -26.25 -10.23
CA VAL A 92 -8.41 -26.76 -11.49
C VAL A 92 -7.35 -26.78 -12.60
N ASN A 93 -6.56 -25.71 -12.73
CA ASN A 93 -5.48 -25.62 -13.72
C ASN A 93 -4.37 -26.65 -13.44
N LYS A 94 -3.98 -26.84 -12.18
CA LYS A 94 -2.98 -27.86 -11.79
C LYS A 94 -3.46 -29.27 -12.17
N LEU A 95 -4.70 -29.58 -11.86
CA LEU A 95 -5.31 -30.88 -12.20
C LEU A 95 -5.43 -31.08 -13.71
N ALA A 96 -5.81 -30.06 -14.47
CA ALA A 96 -5.87 -30.10 -15.93
C ALA A 96 -4.51 -30.42 -16.56
N GLY A 97 -3.42 -29.87 -16.00
CA GLY A 97 -2.05 -30.22 -16.39
C GLY A 97 -1.68 -31.70 -16.16
N GLN A 98 -2.39 -32.36 -15.24
CA GLN A 98 -2.27 -33.78 -14.95
C GLN A 98 -3.30 -34.64 -15.71
N GLY A 99 -4.08 -34.06 -16.61
CA GLY A 99 -5.13 -34.74 -17.36
C GLY A 99 -6.42 -35.00 -16.57
N ILE A 100 -6.59 -34.40 -15.41
CA ILE A 100 -7.76 -34.59 -14.55
C ILE A 100 -8.68 -33.37 -14.69
N LYS A 101 -9.96 -33.58 -14.98
CA LYS A 101 -11.00 -32.55 -15.02
C LYS A 101 -11.73 -32.52 -13.68
N LYS A 102 -12.13 -31.32 -13.22
CA LYS A 102 -12.95 -31.19 -12.01
C LYS A 102 -14.21 -32.06 -12.07
N THR A 103 -14.84 -32.16 -13.24
CA THR A 103 -16.04 -32.96 -13.47
C THR A 103 -15.83 -34.47 -13.28
N ASP A 104 -14.58 -34.96 -13.29
CA ASP A 104 -14.23 -36.37 -13.06
C ASP A 104 -14.17 -36.71 -11.55
N LEU A 105 -14.22 -35.68 -10.70
CA LEU A 105 -14.05 -35.80 -9.26
C LEU A 105 -15.35 -35.54 -8.51
N SER A 106 -15.52 -36.21 -7.36
CA SER A 106 -16.51 -35.78 -6.34
C SER A 106 -16.03 -34.52 -5.63
N ARG A 107 -16.96 -33.85 -4.93
CA ARG A 107 -16.65 -32.69 -4.09
C ARG A 107 -15.52 -33.01 -3.09
N ASP A 108 -15.63 -34.14 -2.39
CA ASP A 108 -14.66 -34.52 -1.36
C ASP A 108 -13.27 -34.83 -1.95
N GLU A 109 -13.23 -35.46 -3.11
CA GLU A 109 -11.96 -35.71 -3.85
C GLU A 109 -11.30 -34.42 -4.29
N PHE A 110 -12.08 -33.48 -4.83
CA PHE A 110 -11.57 -32.16 -5.22
C PHE A 110 -11.06 -31.37 -4.01
N LEU A 111 -11.77 -31.38 -2.90
CA LEU A 111 -11.37 -30.68 -1.68
C LEU A 111 -10.06 -31.20 -1.10
N LYS A 112 -9.74 -32.48 -1.23
CA LYS A 112 -8.41 -33.03 -0.86
C LYS A 112 -7.28 -32.35 -1.65
N HIS A 113 -7.46 -32.15 -2.95
CA HIS A 113 -6.49 -31.45 -3.79
C HIS A 113 -6.37 -29.96 -3.40
N ALA A 114 -7.48 -29.29 -3.09
CA ALA A 114 -7.49 -27.90 -2.67
C ALA A 114 -6.80 -27.71 -1.30
N TRP A 115 -7.01 -28.62 -0.35
CA TRP A 115 -6.32 -28.57 0.94
C TRP A 115 -4.81 -28.83 0.80
N ALA A 116 -4.40 -29.76 -0.04
CA ALA A 116 -2.98 -30.01 -0.32
C ALA A 116 -2.30 -28.77 -0.94
N TRP A 117 -2.97 -28.12 -1.88
CA TRP A 117 -2.52 -26.83 -2.43
C TRP A 117 -2.32 -25.75 -1.35
N THR A 118 -3.29 -25.63 -0.46
CA THR A 118 -3.31 -24.64 0.62
C THR A 118 -2.18 -24.88 1.63
N GLU A 119 -1.92 -26.10 2.01
CA GLU A 119 -0.80 -26.45 2.91
C GLU A 119 0.54 -26.09 2.29
N GLU A 120 0.75 -26.41 1.02
CA GLU A 120 1.98 -26.09 0.30
C GLU A 120 2.22 -24.57 0.21
N HIS A 121 1.27 -23.83 -0.31
CA HIS A 121 1.42 -22.39 -0.57
C HIS A 121 1.32 -21.53 0.70
N GLY A 122 0.48 -21.89 1.64
CA GLY A 122 0.39 -21.22 2.93
C GLY A 122 1.71 -21.28 3.70
N GLY A 123 2.37 -22.42 3.70
CA GLY A 123 3.68 -22.59 4.32
C GLY A 123 4.77 -21.73 3.67
N ILE A 124 4.77 -21.61 2.34
CA ILE A 124 5.69 -20.73 1.60
C ILE A 124 5.49 -19.27 1.98
N ILE A 125 4.23 -18.80 2.00
CA ILE A 125 3.88 -17.42 2.34
C ILE A 125 4.39 -17.04 3.76
N LEU A 126 4.12 -17.88 4.75
CA LEU A 126 4.56 -17.64 6.13
C LEU A 126 6.09 -17.61 6.25
N LYS A 127 6.77 -18.48 5.50
CA LYS A 127 8.24 -18.49 5.43
C LYS A 127 8.81 -17.21 4.80
N GLN A 128 8.18 -16.71 3.73
CA GLN A 128 8.58 -15.44 3.11
C GLN A 128 8.43 -14.26 4.09
N LEU A 129 7.35 -14.21 4.87
CA LEU A 129 7.14 -13.18 5.89
C LEU A 129 8.21 -13.23 6.99
N ARG A 130 8.61 -14.43 7.42
CA ARG A 130 9.70 -14.61 8.38
C ARG A 130 11.04 -14.11 7.83
N LYS A 131 11.32 -14.37 6.56
CA LYS A 131 12.55 -13.90 5.89
C LYS A 131 12.60 -12.36 5.80
N LEU A 132 11.45 -11.70 5.66
CA LEU A 132 11.35 -10.24 5.70
C LEU A 132 11.61 -9.67 7.11
N GLY A 133 11.50 -10.47 8.14
CA GLY A 133 11.66 -10.06 9.53
C GLY A 133 10.36 -9.70 10.24
N ALA A 134 9.22 -10.12 9.70
CA ALA A 134 7.90 -9.83 10.28
C ALA A 134 7.78 -10.35 11.72
N SER A 135 7.49 -9.45 12.66
CA SER A 135 7.38 -9.75 14.10
C SER A 135 5.98 -10.15 14.52
N CYS A 136 5.39 -11.07 13.76
CA CYS A 136 4.06 -11.62 14.06
C CYS A 136 4.08 -12.54 15.28
N ASP A 137 2.98 -12.55 16.03
CA ASP A 137 2.72 -13.60 17.02
C ASP A 137 2.29 -14.89 16.29
N TRP A 138 3.27 -15.71 15.92
CA TRP A 138 3.07 -16.90 15.09
C TRP A 138 2.21 -17.98 15.77
N ASP A 139 2.13 -17.98 17.09
CA ASP A 139 1.25 -18.89 17.84
C ASP A 139 -0.25 -18.62 17.57
N ARG A 140 -0.56 -17.40 17.08
CA ARG A 140 -1.90 -16.97 16.68
C ARG A 140 -2.20 -17.16 15.20
N THR A 141 -1.33 -17.81 14.44
CA THR A 141 -1.51 -18.01 13.00
C THR A 141 -2.89 -18.58 12.71
N ALA A 142 -3.65 -17.91 11.86
CA ALA A 142 -5.00 -18.28 11.51
C ALA A 142 -5.17 -18.45 10.00
N PHE A 143 -6.18 -19.19 9.63
CA PHE A 143 -6.59 -19.37 8.24
C PHE A 143 -8.09 -19.12 8.13
N THR A 144 -8.53 -18.44 7.10
CA THR A 144 -9.95 -18.06 6.98
C THR A 144 -10.92 -19.24 6.91
N MET A 145 -10.44 -20.44 6.61
CA MET A 145 -11.21 -21.69 6.63
C MET A 145 -10.83 -22.65 7.74
N ASP A 146 -10.06 -22.22 8.74
CA ASP A 146 -9.84 -23.06 9.93
C ASP A 146 -11.16 -23.25 10.72
N GLU A 147 -11.15 -24.15 11.68
CA GLU A 147 -12.36 -24.55 12.42
C GLU A 147 -13.06 -23.37 13.08
N GLU A 148 -12.34 -22.55 13.86
CA GLU A 148 -12.93 -21.40 14.57
C GLU A 148 -13.49 -20.34 13.62
N ARG A 149 -12.75 -20.01 12.54
CA ARG A 149 -13.22 -19.03 11.55
C ARG A 149 -14.39 -19.56 10.76
N SER A 150 -14.41 -20.86 10.44
CA SER A 150 -15.55 -21.50 9.78
C SER A 150 -16.80 -21.50 10.61
N GLU A 151 -16.71 -21.81 11.89
CA GLU A 151 -17.83 -21.73 12.84
C GLU A 151 -18.38 -20.30 12.93
N SER A 152 -17.50 -19.30 13.02
CA SER A 152 -17.88 -17.89 13.05
C SER A 152 -18.64 -17.46 11.81
N VAL A 153 -18.17 -17.85 10.63
CA VAL A 153 -18.82 -17.54 9.33
C VAL A 153 -20.22 -18.14 9.25
N ILE A 154 -20.35 -19.40 9.60
CA ILE A 154 -21.64 -20.09 9.57
C ILE A 154 -22.63 -19.48 10.57
N LYS A 155 -22.18 -19.18 11.77
CA LYS A 155 -22.99 -18.52 12.79
C LYS A 155 -23.48 -17.13 12.34
N VAL A 156 -22.61 -16.34 11.71
CA VAL A 156 -22.98 -15.03 11.17
C VAL A 156 -23.98 -15.14 10.03
N PHE A 157 -23.83 -16.12 9.15
CA PHE A 157 -24.81 -16.36 8.09
C PHE A 157 -26.20 -16.67 8.66
N VAL A 158 -26.26 -17.58 9.62
CA VAL A 158 -27.53 -17.97 10.26
C VAL A 158 -28.14 -16.79 11.02
N ASP A 159 -27.34 -16.03 11.76
CA ASP A 159 -27.79 -14.83 12.48
C ASP A 159 -28.38 -13.78 11.54
N LEU A 160 -27.67 -13.43 10.47
CA LEU A 160 -28.13 -12.45 9.48
C LEU A 160 -29.35 -12.92 8.69
N TYR A 161 -29.46 -14.23 8.43
CA TYR A 161 -30.65 -14.81 7.83
C TYR A 161 -31.86 -14.69 8.77
N ASN A 162 -31.71 -15.02 10.04
CA ASN A 162 -32.78 -14.92 11.04
C ASN A 162 -33.21 -13.46 11.30
N LYS A 163 -32.32 -12.50 11.11
CA LYS A 163 -32.63 -11.06 11.14
C LYS A 163 -33.32 -10.55 9.87
N GLY A 164 -33.49 -11.40 8.85
CA GLY A 164 -34.10 -11.04 7.60
C GLY A 164 -33.21 -10.23 6.65
N LEU A 165 -31.89 -10.19 6.93
CA LEU A 165 -30.90 -9.47 6.13
C LEU A 165 -30.31 -10.32 4.99
N ILE A 166 -30.30 -11.65 5.14
CA ILE A 166 -29.92 -12.58 4.08
C ILE A 166 -31.18 -13.16 3.45
N TYR A 167 -31.21 -13.16 2.12
CA TYR A 167 -32.30 -13.71 1.34
C TYR A 167 -31.82 -14.44 0.09
N ARG A 168 -32.65 -15.32 -0.45
CA ARG A 168 -32.41 -16.04 -1.69
C ARG A 168 -33.38 -15.57 -2.75
N GLY A 169 -32.89 -15.23 -3.93
CA GLY A 169 -33.74 -14.72 -5.00
C GLY A 169 -33.09 -14.78 -6.37
N VAL A 170 -33.92 -14.66 -7.41
CA VAL A 170 -33.44 -14.53 -8.79
C VAL A 170 -33.11 -13.08 -9.07
N ARG A 171 -31.91 -12.86 -9.58
CA ARG A 171 -31.42 -11.54 -10.00
C ARG A 171 -30.54 -11.69 -11.24
N MET A 172 -30.41 -10.61 -12.00
CA MET A 172 -29.40 -10.50 -13.02
C MET A 172 -28.02 -10.42 -12.37
N VAL A 173 -27.10 -11.31 -12.76
CA VAL A 173 -25.75 -11.40 -12.19
C VAL A 173 -24.70 -11.31 -13.28
N ASN A 174 -23.49 -10.87 -12.90
CA ASN A 174 -22.31 -10.98 -13.73
C ASN A 174 -21.80 -12.41 -13.66
N TRP A 175 -21.93 -13.16 -14.71
CA TRP A 175 -21.53 -14.57 -14.77
C TRP A 175 -20.20 -14.73 -15.47
N ASP A 176 -19.28 -15.48 -14.84
CA ASP A 176 -18.03 -15.91 -15.47
C ASP A 176 -18.21 -17.29 -16.11
N PRO A 177 -18.26 -17.37 -17.44
CA PRO A 177 -18.54 -18.65 -18.12
C PRO A 177 -17.35 -19.61 -18.12
N LYS A 178 -16.15 -19.14 -17.80
CA LYS A 178 -14.97 -19.97 -17.65
C LYS A 178 -14.82 -20.53 -16.24
N ALA A 179 -15.02 -19.73 -15.23
CA ALA A 179 -15.01 -20.16 -13.84
C ALA A 179 -16.33 -20.80 -13.39
N LEU A 180 -17.39 -20.69 -14.18
CA LEU A 180 -18.75 -21.21 -13.93
C LEU A 180 -19.34 -20.70 -12.59
N THR A 181 -19.16 -19.45 -12.33
CA THR A 181 -19.64 -18.80 -11.09
C THR A 181 -20.08 -17.36 -11.31
N ALA A 182 -20.93 -16.88 -10.42
CA ALA A 182 -21.28 -15.46 -10.35
C ALA A 182 -20.13 -14.63 -9.74
N LEU A 183 -20.00 -13.38 -10.21
CA LEU A 183 -19.04 -12.39 -9.75
C LEU A 183 -19.77 -11.21 -9.11
N SER A 184 -19.16 -10.55 -8.13
CA SER A 184 -19.61 -9.24 -7.68
C SER A 184 -19.27 -8.15 -8.69
N ASP A 185 -19.95 -7.01 -8.61
CA ASP A 185 -19.73 -5.90 -9.55
C ASP A 185 -18.29 -5.38 -9.49
N GLU A 186 -17.68 -5.44 -8.32
CA GLU A 186 -16.29 -5.02 -8.07
C GLU A 186 -15.24 -5.97 -8.69
N GLU A 187 -15.62 -7.22 -8.99
CA GLU A 187 -14.76 -8.21 -9.66
C GLU A 187 -14.79 -8.10 -11.20
N VAL A 188 -15.53 -7.14 -11.72
CA VAL A 188 -15.65 -6.89 -13.17
C VAL A 188 -14.78 -5.71 -13.57
N ILE A 189 -13.85 -5.95 -14.50
CA ILE A 189 -12.99 -4.91 -15.06
C ILE A 189 -13.50 -4.51 -16.43
N TYR A 190 -13.84 -3.23 -16.61
CA TYR A 190 -14.30 -2.72 -17.89
C TYR A 190 -13.11 -2.31 -18.76
N LYS A 191 -13.03 -2.88 -19.95
CA LYS A 191 -12.00 -2.58 -20.96
C LYS A 191 -12.63 -2.04 -22.22
N GLU A 192 -11.94 -1.13 -22.89
CA GLU A 192 -12.30 -0.71 -24.24
C GLU A 192 -11.99 -1.85 -25.23
N GLU A 193 -13.00 -2.25 -25.97
CA GLU A 193 -12.93 -3.26 -27.02
C GLU A 193 -13.30 -2.67 -28.39
N HIS A 194 -12.48 -2.96 -29.36
CA HIS A 194 -12.78 -2.64 -30.76
C HIS A 194 -13.66 -3.74 -31.31
N SER A 195 -14.96 -3.44 -31.38
CA SER A 195 -16.00 -4.34 -31.79
C SER A 195 -16.74 -3.82 -33.04
N LYS A 196 -17.90 -4.36 -33.31
CA LYS A 196 -18.77 -3.97 -34.42
C LYS A 196 -20.13 -3.59 -33.89
N LEU A 197 -20.77 -2.65 -34.57
CA LEU A 197 -22.19 -2.36 -34.40
C LEU A 197 -22.95 -2.93 -35.61
N TYR A 198 -23.86 -3.85 -35.33
CA TYR A 198 -24.64 -4.57 -36.33
C TYR A 198 -26.04 -3.98 -36.45
N TYR A 199 -26.46 -3.66 -37.66
CA TYR A 199 -27.77 -3.14 -37.96
C TYR A 199 -28.63 -4.27 -38.55
N LEU A 200 -29.65 -4.76 -37.80
CA LEU A 200 -30.45 -5.92 -38.09
C LEU A 200 -31.85 -5.53 -38.49
N ARG A 201 -32.40 -6.17 -39.53
CA ARG A 201 -33.74 -5.98 -40.03
C ARG A 201 -34.73 -6.94 -39.37
N TYR A 202 -35.71 -6.38 -38.66
CA TYR A 202 -36.84 -7.13 -38.10
C TYR A 202 -38.07 -6.86 -38.94
N LYS A 203 -38.57 -7.87 -39.61
CA LYS A 203 -39.76 -7.72 -40.44
C LYS A 203 -40.98 -7.36 -39.59
N VAL A 204 -41.76 -6.36 -40.00
CA VAL A 204 -42.98 -6.00 -39.29
C VAL A 204 -44.08 -6.97 -39.69
N GLU A 205 -44.74 -7.59 -38.72
CA GLU A 205 -45.83 -8.53 -38.92
C GLU A 205 -47.04 -7.79 -39.53
N ASP A 206 -47.67 -8.38 -40.56
CA ASP A 206 -48.88 -7.88 -41.23
C ASP A 206 -48.74 -6.45 -41.74
N ASP A 207 -47.56 -5.99 -42.10
CA ASP A 207 -47.35 -4.68 -42.71
C ASP A 207 -47.59 -4.74 -44.23
N ALA A 208 -48.56 -4.00 -44.68
CA ALA A 208 -48.95 -3.98 -46.10
C ALA A 208 -47.84 -3.50 -47.04
N GLU A 209 -46.93 -2.67 -46.53
CA GLU A 209 -45.76 -2.16 -47.25
C GLU A 209 -44.55 -3.05 -47.20
N GLY A 210 -44.59 -4.11 -46.38
CA GLY A 210 -43.46 -5.05 -46.20
C GLY A 210 -42.20 -4.46 -45.56
N ARG A 211 -42.38 -3.46 -44.68
CA ARG A 211 -41.29 -2.71 -44.07
C ARG A 211 -40.57 -3.51 -42.97
N TYR A 212 -39.36 -3.09 -42.68
CA TYR A 212 -38.52 -3.62 -41.59
C TYR A 212 -38.27 -2.55 -40.52
N ALA A 213 -38.30 -2.97 -39.24
CA ALA A 213 -37.70 -2.22 -38.18
C ALA A 213 -36.21 -2.58 -38.07
N VAL A 214 -35.34 -1.60 -37.94
CA VAL A 214 -33.90 -1.81 -37.89
C VAL A 214 -33.39 -1.54 -36.48
N VAL A 215 -32.68 -2.48 -35.87
CA VAL A 215 -32.00 -2.32 -34.56
C VAL A 215 -30.50 -2.29 -34.77
N ALA A 216 -29.81 -1.53 -33.90
CA ALA A 216 -28.36 -1.52 -33.83
C ALA A 216 -27.94 -2.23 -32.54
N THR A 217 -27.06 -3.26 -32.66
CA THR A 217 -26.59 -4.03 -31.51
C THR A 217 -25.13 -4.39 -31.66
N THR A 218 -24.40 -4.43 -30.53
CA THR A 218 -23.04 -4.98 -30.45
C THR A 218 -23.04 -6.49 -30.22
N ARG A 219 -24.20 -7.07 -29.89
CA ARG A 219 -24.39 -8.47 -29.51
C ARG A 219 -25.42 -9.21 -30.33
N PRO A 220 -25.17 -9.43 -31.63
CA PRO A 220 -26.14 -10.11 -32.50
C PRO A 220 -26.44 -11.53 -32.10
N GLU A 221 -25.55 -12.19 -31.37
CA GLU A 221 -25.70 -13.55 -30.85
C GLU A 221 -26.84 -13.70 -29.83
N THR A 222 -27.38 -12.58 -29.30
CA THR A 222 -28.44 -12.63 -28.28
C THR A 222 -29.84 -12.53 -28.86
N ILE A 223 -30.03 -12.35 -30.18
CA ILE A 223 -31.35 -12.15 -30.77
C ILE A 223 -32.33 -13.31 -30.56
N MET A 224 -31.81 -14.54 -30.39
CA MET A 224 -32.63 -15.69 -30.07
C MET A 224 -33.37 -15.57 -28.73
N GLY A 225 -32.92 -14.69 -27.87
CA GLY A 225 -33.55 -14.39 -26.58
C GLY A 225 -34.45 -13.14 -26.59
N ASP A 226 -34.63 -12.48 -27.72
CA ASP A 226 -35.47 -11.28 -27.82
C ASP A 226 -36.93 -11.59 -27.52
N THR A 227 -37.56 -10.77 -26.66
CA THR A 227 -38.96 -10.90 -26.30
C THR A 227 -39.79 -9.64 -26.53
N ALA A 228 -39.14 -8.54 -26.88
CA ALA A 228 -39.76 -7.29 -27.32
C ALA A 228 -38.82 -6.43 -28.16
N MET A 229 -39.38 -5.48 -28.88
CA MET A 229 -38.67 -4.31 -29.42
C MET A 229 -39.19 -3.08 -28.69
N CYS A 230 -38.33 -2.15 -28.34
CA CYS A 230 -38.69 -0.93 -27.63
C CYS A 230 -38.38 0.31 -28.49
N ILE A 231 -39.33 1.23 -28.53
CA ILE A 231 -39.18 2.56 -29.16
C ILE A 231 -39.46 3.64 -28.12
N ASN A 232 -38.90 4.83 -28.34
CA ASN A 232 -39.23 5.98 -27.51
C ASN A 232 -40.55 6.58 -27.97
N PRO A 233 -41.53 6.84 -27.09
CA PRO A 233 -42.82 7.40 -27.44
C PRO A 233 -42.72 8.80 -28.08
N ASN A 234 -41.62 9.50 -27.90
CA ASN A 234 -41.37 10.83 -28.43
C ASN A 234 -40.51 10.84 -29.72
N ASP A 235 -40.17 9.69 -30.25
CA ASP A 235 -39.36 9.56 -31.47
C ASP A 235 -40.25 9.54 -32.73
N PRO A 236 -40.27 10.63 -33.52
CA PRO A 236 -41.10 10.69 -34.71
C PRO A 236 -40.69 9.70 -35.81
N LYS A 237 -39.42 9.25 -35.81
CA LYS A 237 -38.94 8.30 -36.83
C LYS A 237 -39.55 6.91 -36.68
N ASN A 238 -39.90 6.51 -35.48
CA ASN A 238 -40.33 5.16 -35.14
C ASN A 238 -41.80 5.07 -34.68
N GLN A 239 -42.58 6.18 -34.69
CA GLN A 239 -44.00 6.20 -34.30
C GLN A 239 -44.87 5.24 -35.11
N TRP A 240 -44.50 4.97 -36.34
CA TRP A 240 -45.22 4.02 -37.21
C TRP A 240 -45.20 2.57 -36.68
N LEU A 241 -44.24 2.24 -35.80
CA LEU A 241 -44.13 0.93 -35.16
C LEU A 241 -45.06 0.77 -33.94
N LYS A 242 -45.64 1.83 -33.44
CA LYS A 242 -46.53 1.79 -32.26
C LYS A 242 -47.67 0.78 -32.44
N GLY A 243 -47.82 -0.11 -31.47
CA GLY A 243 -48.87 -1.13 -31.46
C GLY A 243 -48.66 -2.28 -32.45
N LYS A 244 -47.53 -2.28 -33.18
CA LYS A 244 -47.19 -3.37 -34.11
C LYS A 244 -46.38 -4.48 -33.43
N LYS A 245 -46.21 -5.56 -34.20
CA LYS A 245 -45.33 -6.67 -33.81
C LYS A 245 -44.22 -6.84 -34.84
N VAL A 246 -43.10 -7.37 -34.43
CA VAL A 246 -41.97 -7.63 -35.33
C VAL A 246 -41.54 -9.09 -35.22
N ILE A 247 -40.84 -9.55 -36.23
CA ILE A 247 -40.36 -10.93 -36.33
C ILE A 247 -38.86 -10.94 -36.08
N VAL A 248 -38.44 -11.69 -35.07
CA VAL A 248 -37.01 -11.88 -34.76
C VAL A 248 -36.33 -12.58 -35.92
N PRO A 249 -35.21 -12.03 -36.46
CA PRO A 249 -34.49 -12.68 -37.55
C PRO A 249 -34.08 -14.12 -37.23
N LEU A 250 -34.08 -14.97 -38.23
CA LEU A 250 -33.66 -16.40 -38.20
C LEU A 250 -34.55 -17.31 -37.34
N VAL A 251 -34.91 -16.94 -36.12
CA VAL A 251 -35.79 -17.74 -35.24
C VAL A 251 -37.27 -17.56 -35.54
N ASN A 252 -37.63 -16.52 -36.25
CA ASN A 252 -38.99 -16.20 -36.68
C ASN A 252 -40.05 -16.07 -35.57
N ARG A 253 -39.60 -15.72 -34.36
CA ARG A 253 -40.52 -15.44 -33.24
C ARG A 253 -41.15 -14.09 -33.42
N ILE A 254 -42.45 -14.03 -33.23
CA ILE A 254 -43.22 -12.77 -33.25
C ILE A 254 -43.14 -12.15 -31.84
N ILE A 255 -42.69 -10.89 -31.75
CA ILE A 255 -42.55 -10.14 -30.51
C ILE A 255 -43.27 -8.78 -30.57
N PRO A 256 -43.78 -8.25 -29.46
CA PRO A 256 -44.44 -6.97 -29.44
C PRO A 256 -43.47 -5.80 -29.55
N VAL A 257 -43.94 -4.66 -30.04
CA VAL A 257 -43.26 -3.37 -29.91
C VAL A 257 -43.82 -2.67 -28.67
N ILE A 258 -42.93 -2.35 -27.72
CA ILE A 258 -43.28 -1.59 -26.50
C ILE A 258 -42.71 -0.17 -26.58
N GLU A 259 -43.22 0.72 -25.75
CA GLU A 259 -42.79 2.12 -25.69
C GLU A 259 -42.20 2.43 -24.31
N ASP A 260 -41.00 2.99 -24.30
CA ASP A 260 -40.35 3.48 -23.09
C ASP A 260 -39.39 4.63 -23.40
N ASP A 261 -39.36 5.64 -22.55
CA ASP A 261 -38.48 6.80 -22.66
C ASP A 261 -36.99 6.47 -22.36
N TYR A 262 -36.72 5.26 -21.88
CA TYR A 262 -35.35 4.73 -21.73
C TYR A 262 -34.58 4.70 -23.06
N VAL A 263 -35.27 4.49 -24.20
CA VAL A 263 -34.60 4.40 -25.50
C VAL A 263 -34.08 5.76 -25.93
N ASP A 264 -32.75 5.83 -26.18
CA ASP A 264 -32.11 7.02 -26.74
C ASP A 264 -32.48 7.18 -28.22
N ILE A 265 -33.17 8.28 -28.53
CA ILE A 265 -33.63 8.62 -29.88
C ILE A 265 -32.47 8.82 -30.86
N GLU A 266 -31.34 9.31 -30.35
CA GLU A 266 -30.15 9.67 -31.15
C GLU A 266 -29.17 8.52 -31.35
N PHE A 267 -29.26 7.48 -30.51
CA PHE A 267 -28.39 6.33 -30.62
C PHE A 267 -28.88 5.28 -31.61
N GLY A 268 -28.01 4.87 -32.52
CA GLY A 268 -28.34 3.84 -33.54
C GLY A 268 -29.52 4.22 -34.39
N THR A 269 -30.58 3.44 -34.31
CA THR A 269 -31.81 3.62 -35.09
C THR A 269 -32.98 4.17 -34.26
N GLY A 270 -32.86 4.31 -32.98
CA GLY A 270 -33.95 4.59 -32.05
C GLY A 270 -34.87 3.38 -31.78
N CYS A 271 -34.57 2.22 -32.33
CA CYS A 271 -35.21 0.94 -32.02
C CYS A 271 -34.27 0.08 -31.19
N LEU A 272 -34.74 -0.39 -30.03
CA LEU A 272 -33.97 -1.25 -29.10
C LEU A 272 -34.53 -2.66 -29.12
N LYS A 273 -33.71 -3.65 -29.42
CA LYS A 273 -34.06 -5.05 -29.13
C LYS A 273 -34.01 -5.29 -27.62
N VAL A 274 -34.97 -5.99 -27.08
CA VAL A 274 -35.05 -6.27 -25.63
C VAL A 274 -34.87 -7.75 -25.39
N THR A 275 -33.77 -8.07 -24.72
CA THR A 275 -33.34 -9.42 -24.36
C THR A 275 -33.22 -9.54 -22.83
N PRO A 276 -34.33 -9.73 -22.10
CA PRO A 276 -34.39 -9.60 -20.65
C PRO A 276 -33.43 -10.56 -19.88
N ALA A 277 -33.11 -11.71 -20.45
CA ALA A 277 -32.26 -12.70 -19.83
C ALA A 277 -30.74 -12.39 -19.93
N HIS A 278 -30.32 -11.43 -20.79
CA HIS A 278 -28.91 -11.24 -21.12
C HIS A 278 -28.41 -9.79 -21.10
N ASP A 279 -29.25 -8.87 -20.63
CA ASP A 279 -28.87 -7.47 -20.42
C ASP A 279 -29.56 -6.90 -19.20
N VAL A 280 -28.84 -6.14 -18.37
CA VAL A 280 -29.36 -5.60 -17.10
C VAL A 280 -30.50 -4.61 -17.33
N ASN A 281 -30.38 -3.73 -18.32
CA ASN A 281 -31.40 -2.72 -18.63
C ASN A 281 -32.62 -3.37 -19.31
N ASP A 282 -32.40 -4.34 -20.19
CA ASP A 282 -33.47 -5.11 -20.81
C ASP A 282 -34.24 -5.95 -19.77
N TYR A 283 -33.55 -6.45 -18.75
CA TYR A 283 -34.20 -7.12 -17.62
C TYR A 283 -35.15 -6.19 -16.86
N MET A 284 -34.76 -4.93 -16.63
CA MET A 284 -35.60 -3.95 -15.96
C MET A 284 -36.84 -3.60 -16.84
N LEU A 285 -36.67 -3.48 -18.15
CA LEU A 285 -37.79 -3.35 -19.07
C LEU A 285 -38.70 -4.58 -19.08
N GLY A 286 -38.10 -5.76 -18.99
CA GLY A 286 -38.82 -7.03 -18.88
C GLY A 286 -39.68 -7.10 -17.62
N GLU A 287 -39.21 -6.66 -16.49
CA GLU A 287 -39.98 -6.57 -15.23
C GLU A 287 -41.11 -5.51 -15.36
N LYS A 288 -40.82 -4.33 -15.91
CA LYS A 288 -41.77 -3.22 -16.07
C LYS A 288 -42.93 -3.59 -16.99
N TYR A 289 -42.65 -4.31 -18.06
CA TYR A 289 -43.66 -4.66 -19.09
C TYR A 289 -44.06 -6.13 -19.06
N ASN A 290 -43.71 -6.87 -18.03
CA ASN A 290 -43.98 -8.29 -17.84
C ASN A 290 -43.63 -9.16 -19.06
N LEU A 291 -42.43 -8.96 -19.60
CA LEU A 291 -41.88 -9.71 -20.73
C LEU A 291 -41.34 -11.05 -20.31
N PRO A 292 -41.48 -12.10 -21.16
CA PRO A 292 -40.80 -13.37 -20.91
C PRO A 292 -39.24 -13.19 -20.91
N SER A 293 -38.55 -13.98 -20.12
CA SER A 293 -37.09 -14.08 -20.15
C SER A 293 -36.71 -15.43 -20.74
N ILE A 294 -35.96 -15.43 -21.84
CA ILE A 294 -35.48 -16.64 -22.51
C ILE A 294 -33.97 -16.72 -22.34
N ASP A 295 -33.52 -17.62 -21.47
CA ASP A 295 -32.07 -17.86 -21.24
C ASP A 295 -31.48 -18.74 -22.35
N ILE A 296 -30.76 -18.11 -23.27
CA ILE A 296 -30.19 -18.79 -24.44
C ILE A 296 -28.76 -19.29 -24.21
N PHE A 297 -28.16 -19.06 -23.06
CA PHE A 297 -26.80 -19.49 -22.77
C PHE A 297 -26.74 -20.54 -21.67
N ASN A 298 -25.94 -21.57 -21.89
CA ASN A 298 -25.49 -22.47 -20.84
C ASN A 298 -24.48 -21.78 -19.93
N ASP A 299 -24.19 -22.36 -18.78
CA ASP A 299 -23.24 -21.80 -17.80
C ASP A 299 -21.82 -21.59 -18.35
N ASN A 300 -21.41 -22.39 -19.32
CA ASN A 300 -20.10 -22.27 -20.00
C ASN A 300 -20.06 -21.28 -21.16
N GLY A 301 -21.12 -20.52 -21.40
CA GLY A 301 -21.21 -19.54 -22.47
C GLY A 301 -21.55 -20.11 -23.85
N THR A 302 -21.87 -21.39 -23.95
CA THR A 302 -22.40 -21.98 -25.18
C THR A 302 -23.90 -21.75 -25.27
N LEU A 303 -24.47 -21.81 -26.49
CA LEU A 303 -25.92 -21.63 -26.66
C LEU A 303 -26.67 -22.86 -26.14
N SER A 304 -27.76 -22.58 -25.39
CA SER A 304 -28.66 -23.59 -24.84
C SER A 304 -29.72 -24.06 -25.86
N GLU A 305 -30.44 -25.10 -25.50
CA GLU A 305 -31.59 -25.57 -26.28
C GLU A 305 -32.68 -24.47 -26.49
N ALA A 306 -32.83 -23.57 -25.48
CA ALA A 306 -33.77 -22.45 -25.55
C ALA A 306 -33.46 -21.47 -26.70
N ALA A 307 -32.25 -21.43 -27.18
CA ALA A 307 -31.85 -20.58 -28.31
C ALA A 307 -32.49 -21.04 -29.64
N GLY A 308 -32.74 -22.33 -29.77
CA GLY A 308 -33.32 -22.94 -30.99
C GLY A 308 -32.34 -23.04 -32.16
N LEU A 309 -31.32 -22.20 -32.21
CA LEU A 309 -30.25 -22.20 -33.23
C LEU A 309 -28.90 -22.19 -32.55
N TYR A 310 -27.89 -22.67 -33.27
CA TYR A 310 -26.47 -22.68 -32.81
C TYR A 310 -26.24 -23.42 -31.48
N ILE A 311 -27.12 -24.36 -31.14
CA ILE A 311 -27.07 -25.11 -29.86
C ILE A 311 -25.69 -25.75 -29.68
N GLY A 312 -25.06 -25.52 -28.51
CA GLY A 312 -23.73 -26.04 -28.16
C GLY A 312 -22.54 -25.24 -28.72
N MET A 313 -22.76 -24.24 -29.56
CA MET A 313 -21.69 -23.34 -30.04
C MET A 313 -21.34 -22.26 -29.00
N ASP A 314 -20.06 -21.88 -28.94
CA ASP A 314 -19.62 -20.77 -28.12
C ASP A 314 -20.23 -19.44 -28.61
N ARG A 315 -20.66 -18.60 -27.67
CA ARG A 315 -21.31 -17.30 -27.94
C ARG A 315 -20.53 -16.38 -28.89
N LEU A 316 -19.18 -16.36 -28.77
CA LEU A 316 -18.34 -15.49 -29.60
C LEU A 316 -18.17 -16.06 -31.03
N ASP A 317 -18.18 -17.38 -31.16
CA ASP A 317 -18.21 -18.04 -32.48
C ASP A 317 -19.56 -17.86 -33.14
N VAL A 318 -20.64 -17.90 -32.37
CA VAL A 318 -22.01 -17.58 -32.86
C VAL A 318 -22.09 -16.14 -33.38
N ARG A 319 -21.45 -15.18 -32.71
CA ARG A 319 -21.41 -13.78 -33.17
C ARG A 319 -20.82 -13.67 -34.58
N LYS A 320 -19.79 -14.42 -34.89
CA LYS A 320 -19.19 -14.48 -36.24
C LYS A 320 -20.08 -15.19 -37.25
N GLN A 321 -20.68 -16.32 -36.88
CA GLN A 321 -21.52 -17.12 -37.75
C GLN A 321 -22.86 -16.41 -38.07
N ILE A 322 -23.47 -15.79 -37.06
CA ILE A 322 -24.76 -15.12 -37.23
C ILE A 322 -24.65 -13.87 -38.14
N GLU A 323 -23.50 -13.21 -38.17
CA GLU A 323 -23.24 -12.12 -39.13
C GLU A 323 -23.37 -12.63 -40.57
N GLN A 324 -22.78 -13.78 -40.86
CA GLN A 324 -22.85 -14.40 -42.19
C GLN A 324 -24.26 -14.88 -42.51
N ASP A 325 -24.96 -15.51 -41.59
CA ASP A 325 -26.31 -16.05 -41.78
C ASP A 325 -27.36 -14.93 -41.97
N LEU A 326 -27.22 -13.84 -41.21
CA LEU A 326 -28.08 -12.66 -41.40
C LEU A 326 -27.84 -11.97 -42.74
N GLN A 327 -26.59 -11.91 -43.21
CA GLN A 327 -26.27 -11.35 -44.50
C GLN A 327 -26.83 -12.24 -45.63
N ALA A 328 -26.68 -13.55 -45.53
CA ALA A 328 -27.23 -14.51 -46.50
C ALA A 328 -28.76 -14.45 -46.56
N ALA A 329 -29.44 -14.18 -45.43
CA ALA A 329 -30.88 -14.04 -45.36
C ALA A 329 -31.40 -12.64 -45.77
N GLY A 330 -30.52 -11.70 -46.08
CA GLY A 330 -30.88 -10.31 -46.39
C GLY A 330 -31.40 -9.49 -45.20
N LEU A 331 -31.08 -9.91 -43.98
CA LEU A 331 -31.55 -9.30 -42.73
C LEU A 331 -30.46 -8.48 -42.00
N LEU A 332 -29.29 -8.31 -42.61
CA LEU A 332 -28.21 -7.43 -42.12
C LEU A 332 -28.17 -6.16 -42.99
N GLU A 333 -28.53 -5.01 -42.38
CA GLU A 333 -28.54 -3.71 -43.08
C GLU A 333 -27.11 -3.23 -43.37
N LYS A 334 -26.29 -3.17 -42.30
CA LYS A 334 -24.88 -2.78 -42.37
C LYS A 334 -24.15 -3.20 -41.10
N VAL A 335 -22.82 -3.12 -41.15
CA VAL A 335 -21.92 -3.30 -40.00
C VAL A 335 -20.95 -2.15 -39.96
N GLU A 336 -20.78 -1.54 -38.80
CA GLU A 336 -19.84 -0.45 -38.55
C GLU A 336 -18.80 -0.84 -37.50
N ALA A 337 -17.59 -0.30 -37.62
CA ALA A 337 -16.63 -0.38 -36.52
C ALA A 337 -17.13 0.41 -35.31
N TYR A 338 -17.07 -0.17 -34.14
CA TYR A 338 -17.56 0.43 -32.90
C TYR A 338 -16.65 0.08 -31.72
N THR A 339 -16.35 1.08 -30.91
CA THR A 339 -15.58 0.90 -29.67
C THR A 339 -16.53 1.03 -28.49
N ASN A 340 -16.59 0.01 -27.66
CA ASN A 340 -17.40 -0.01 -26.45
C ASN A 340 -16.63 -0.56 -25.26
N LYS A 341 -17.16 -0.28 -24.07
CA LYS A 341 -16.62 -0.86 -22.83
C LYS A 341 -17.28 -2.20 -22.55
N VAL A 342 -16.47 -3.23 -22.42
CA VAL A 342 -16.91 -4.60 -22.11
C VAL A 342 -16.36 -5.01 -20.74
N GLY A 343 -17.22 -5.62 -19.92
CA GLY A 343 -16.84 -6.16 -18.63
C GLY A 343 -16.12 -7.50 -18.76
N PHE A 344 -15.00 -7.64 -18.08
CA PHE A 344 -14.20 -8.87 -18.00
C PHE A 344 -14.06 -9.34 -16.56
N SER A 345 -14.01 -10.64 -16.35
CA SER A 345 -13.67 -11.20 -15.06
C SER A 345 -12.23 -10.86 -14.69
N GLU A 346 -12.02 -10.27 -13.51
CA GLU A 346 -10.67 -9.99 -12.99
C GLU A 346 -9.83 -11.26 -12.88
N ARG A 347 -10.47 -12.40 -12.60
CA ARG A 347 -9.78 -13.67 -12.30
C ARG A 347 -9.44 -14.50 -13.52
N THR A 348 -10.33 -14.54 -14.49
CA THR A 348 -10.17 -15.40 -15.68
C THR A 348 -9.85 -14.62 -16.95
N ASN A 349 -10.00 -13.30 -16.89
CA ASN A 349 -9.84 -12.39 -18.04
C ASN A 349 -10.75 -12.75 -19.24
N VAL A 350 -11.95 -13.29 -18.96
CA VAL A 350 -12.96 -13.64 -19.95
C VAL A 350 -14.09 -12.63 -19.85
N ALA A 351 -14.70 -12.25 -20.99
CA ALA A 351 -15.86 -11.37 -20.99
C ALA A 351 -17.01 -12.02 -20.19
N ILE A 352 -17.56 -11.25 -19.25
CA ILE A 352 -18.68 -11.72 -18.43
C ILE A 352 -19.94 -11.84 -19.25
N GLU A 353 -20.88 -12.67 -18.78
CA GLU A 353 -22.20 -12.81 -19.37
C GLU A 353 -23.27 -12.38 -18.35
N PRO A 354 -24.05 -11.33 -18.60
CA PRO A 354 -25.22 -11.03 -17.78
C PRO A 354 -26.18 -12.22 -17.84
N LYS A 355 -26.56 -12.77 -16.69
CA LYS A 355 -27.34 -14.00 -16.59
C LYS A 355 -28.30 -13.95 -15.40
N LEU A 356 -29.51 -14.41 -15.57
CA LEU A 356 -30.47 -14.62 -14.48
C LEU A 356 -30.05 -15.86 -13.68
N SER A 357 -29.89 -15.69 -12.37
CA SER A 357 -29.49 -16.78 -11.49
C SER A 357 -30.13 -16.65 -10.11
N MET A 358 -30.46 -17.80 -9.53
CA MET A 358 -30.90 -17.91 -8.15
C MET A 358 -29.68 -17.87 -7.25
N GLN A 359 -29.55 -16.80 -6.46
CA GLN A 359 -28.38 -16.51 -5.63
C GLN A 359 -28.80 -16.11 -4.21
N TRP A 360 -27.82 -16.13 -3.31
CA TRP A 360 -27.95 -15.59 -1.96
C TRP A 360 -27.41 -14.15 -1.91
N PHE A 361 -28.14 -13.28 -1.23
CA PHE A 361 -27.83 -11.86 -1.08
C PHE A 361 -27.89 -11.41 0.37
N LEU A 362 -27.03 -10.44 0.70
CA LEU A 362 -27.08 -9.69 1.94
C LEU A 362 -27.59 -8.27 1.64
N LYS A 363 -28.65 -7.85 2.34
CA LYS A 363 -29.15 -6.47 2.27
C LYS A 363 -28.14 -5.53 2.88
N MET A 364 -27.62 -4.58 2.12
CA MET A 364 -26.48 -3.76 2.51
C MET A 364 -26.83 -2.38 3.06
N GLN A 365 -28.03 -1.87 2.85
CA GLN A 365 -28.40 -0.52 3.29
C GLN A 365 -28.25 -0.33 4.81
N HIS A 366 -28.69 -1.27 5.59
CA HIS A 366 -28.55 -1.29 7.05
C HIS A 366 -27.08 -1.12 7.48
N PHE A 367 -26.17 -1.83 6.82
CA PHE A 367 -24.73 -1.79 7.11
C PHE A 367 -24.08 -0.48 6.66
N ALA A 368 -24.48 0.05 5.50
CA ALA A 368 -24.00 1.33 4.99
C ALA A 368 -24.38 2.49 5.93
N ASP A 369 -25.59 2.48 6.45
CA ASP A 369 -26.09 3.49 7.39
C ASP A 369 -25.26 3.52 8.70
N MET A 370 -24.79 2.37 9.17
CA MET A 370 -23.90 2.28 10.33
C MET A 370 -22.44 2.65 10.01
N ALA A 371 -21.94 2.29 8.83
CA ALA A 371 -20.53 2.37 8.51
C ALA A 371 -20.10 3.75 7.97
N LEU A 372 -21.01 4.56 7.42
CA LEU A 372 -20.66 5.85 6.83
C LEU A 372 -20.29 6.93 7.88
N PRO A 373 -21.09 7.19 8.93
CA PRO A 373 -20.83 8.28 9.87
C PRO A 373 -19.46 8.23 10.56
N PRO A 374 -18.99 7.08 11.10
CA PRO A 374 -17.73 7.03 11.83
C PRO A 374 -16.50 7.44 11.03
N VAL A 375 -16.50 7.17 9.73
CA VAL A 375 -15.41 7.56 8.83
C VAL A 375 -15.52 9.03 8.45
N MET A 376 -16.72 9.52 8.17
CA MET A 376 -16.94 10.90 7.75
C MET A 376 -16.67 11.91 8.88
N ASN A 377 -16.92 11.54 10.14
CA ASN A 377 -16.66 12.38 11.32
C ASN A 377 -15.27 12.15 11.94
N ASP A 378 -14.41 11.35 11.33
CA ASP A 378 -13.05 11.04 11.79
C ASP A 378 -12.95 10.32 13.14
N GLU A 379 -13.98 9.64 13.59
CA GLU A 379 -13.86 8.67 14.70
C GLU A 379 -12.96 7.51 14.29
N LEU A 380 -13.15 7.02 13.07
CA LEU A 380 -12.27 6.09 12.36
C LEU A 380 -11.57 6.87 11.24
N LYS A 381 -10.24 6.97 11.30
CA LYS A 381 -9.46 7.84 10.40
C LYS A 381 -8.84 7.09 9.23
N PHE A 382 -8.91 7.68 8.04
CA PHE A 382 -8.23 7.23 6.83
C PHE A 382 -6.97 8.06 6.55
N TYR A 383 -5.87 7.37 6.27
CA TYR A 383 -4.61 7.97 5.87
C TYR A 383 -4.16 7.41 4.51
N PRO A 384 -4.10 8.22 3.44
CA PRO A 384 -4.50 9.63 3.37
C PRO A 384 -6.03 9.81 3.34
N ALA A 385 -6.48 10.98 3.79
CA ALA A 385 -7.90 11.32 3.94
C ALA A 385 -8.67 11.36 2.61
N LYS A 386 -7.99 11.45 1.46
CA LYS A 386 -8.62 11.49 0.13
C LYS A 386 -9.54 10.28 -0.15
N TYR A 387 -9.26 9.13 0.45
CA TYR A 387 -10.06 7.91 0.29
C TYR A 387 -11.43 7.96 1.01
N LYS A 388 -11.66 8.93 1.88
CA LYS A 388 -12.98 9.16 2.50
C LYS A 388 -14.06 9.42 1.44
N ASN A 389 -13.73 10.18 0.39
CA ASN A 389 -14.68 10.48 -0.68
C ASN A 389 -15.04 9.23 -1.50
N THR A 390 -14.05 8.40 -1.80
CA THR A 390 -14.27 7.12 -2.48
C THR A 390 -15.16 6.19 -1.65
N TYR A 391 -14.88 6.08 -0.37
CA TYR A 391 -15.66 5.31 0.60
C TYR A 391 -17.12 5.81 0.69
N LYS A 392 -17.31 7.13 0.85
CA LYS A 392 -18.62 7.76 0.90
C LYS A 392 -19.45 7.48 -0.34
N ASN A 393 -18.86 7.72 -1.52
CA ASN A 393 -19.57 7.52 -2.80
C ASN A 393 -20.04 6.08 -2.99
N TRP A 394 -19.24 5.10 -2.61
CA TRP A 394 -19.62 3.69 -2.69
C TRP A 394 -20.77 3.34 -1.73
N LEU A 395 -20.70 3.81 -0.47
CA LEU A 395 -21.75 3.54 0.52
C LEU A 395 -23.07 4.21 0.21
N GLU A 396 -23.06 5.41 -0.34
CA GLU A 396 -24.28 6.13 -0.77
C GLU A 396 -24.98 5.46 -1.96
N ASN A 397 -24.25 4.69 -2.77
CA ASN A 397 -24.77 3.99 -3.94
C ASN A 397 -24.73 2.46 -3.77
N ILE A 398 -24.76 1.98 -2.52
CA ILE A 398 -24.56 0.58 -2.21
C ILE A 398 -25.69 -0.30 -2.75
N LYS A 399 -25.30 -1.45 -3.31
CA LYS A 399 -26.21 -2.51 -3.74
C LYS A 399 -26.12 -3.71 -2.79
N ASP A 400 -27.13 -4.57 -2.83
CA ASP A 400 -27.10 -5.81 -2.09
C ASP A 400 -25.90 -6.68 -2.52
N TRP A 401 -25.25 -7.26 -1.54
CA TRP A 401 -24.05 -8.08 -1.75
C TRP A 401 -24.45 -9.51 -2.09
N ARG A 402 -24.08 -9.96 -3.27
CA ARG A 402 -24.24 -11.35 -3.68
C ARG A 402 -23.16 -12.19 -2.99
N ILE A 403 -23.55 -13.04 -2.07
CA ILE A 403 -22.64 -13.79 -1.20
C ILE A 403 -22.43 -15.24 -1.62
N SER A 404 -23.21 -15.76 -2.56
CA SER A 404 -23.07 -17.14 -3.06
C SER A 404 -22.12 -17.23 -4.27
N ARG A 405 -21.35 -18.31 -4.30
CA ARG A 405 -20.44 -18.68 -5.37
C ARG A 405 -20.63 -20.15 -5.72
N GLN A 406 -20.64 -20.47 -7.01
CA GLN A 406 -20.83 -21.85 -7.52
C GLN A 406 -19.47 -22.56 -7.55
N LEU A 407 -18.88 -22.76 -6.38
CA LEU A 407 -17.57 -23.31 -6.11
C LEU A 407 -17.67 -24.43 -5.07
N TRP A 408 -16.66 -25.29 -5.03
CA TRP A 408 -16.49 -26.25 -3.93
C TRP A 408 -15.52 -25.77 -2.85
N TRP A 409 -14.56 -24.93 -3.22
CA TRP A 409 -13.57 -24.38 -2.30
C TRP A 409 -14.08 -23.12 -1.61
N GLY A 410 -14.48 -23.23 -0.37
CA GLY A 410 -15.01 -22.14 0.45
C GLY A 410 -15.92 -22.64 1.55
N HIS A 411 -16.53 -21.71 2.28
CA HIS A 411 -17.52 -22.04 3.31
C HIS A 411 -18.83 -22.41 2.65
N ARG A 412 -19.24 -23.65 2.80
CA ARG A 412 -20.50 -24.16 2.23
C ARG A 412 -21.69 -23.46 2.89
N ILE A 413 -22.63 -23.00 2.11
CA ILE A 413 -23.84 -22.31 2.61
C ILE A 413 -24.67 -23.26 3.49
N PRO A 414 -25.01 -22.85 4.74
CA PRO A 414 -25.72 -23.68 5.68
C PRO A 414 -27.25 -23.65 5.46
N ALA A 415 -27.67 -23.85 4.23
CA ALA A 415 -29.06 -23.98 3.84
C ALA A 415 -29.33 -25.42 3.39
N TYR A 416 -30.46 -25.99 3.83
CA TYR A 416 -30.84 -27.37 3.59
C TYR A 416 -32.20 -27.41 2.89
N PHE A 417 -32.21 -27.91 1.65
CA PHE A 417 -33.44 -28.03 0.86
C PHE A 417 -34.26 -29.22 1.27
N LEU A 418 -35.57 -28.99 1.31
CA LEU A 418 -36.57 -29.98 1.70
C LEU A 418 -37.05 -30.80 0.49
N PRO A 419 -37.49 -32.07 0.66
CA PRO A 419 -37.91 -32.93 -0.46
C PRO A 419 -39.07 -32.36 -1.25
N GLU A 420 -40.01 -31.68 -0.60
CA GLU A 420 -41.21 -31.09 -1.22
C GLU A 420 -41.09 -29.60 -1.56
N GLY A 421 -39.90 -29.07 -1.51
CA GLY A 421 -39.59 -27.66 -1.79
C GLY A 421 -39.44 -26.81 -0.51
N GLY A 422 -38.81 -25.66 -0.70
CA GLY A 422 -38.39 -24.81 0.42
C GLY A 422 -37.08 -25.26 1.05
N TYR A 423 -36.63 -24.52 2.07
CA TYR A 423 -35.36 -24.78 2.73
C TYR A 423 -35.42 -24.31 4.18
N VAL A 424 -34.45 -24.77 4.97
CA VAL A 424 -34.16 -24.29 6.33
C VAL A 424 -32.70 -23.88 6.41
N VAL A 425 -32.40 -22.94 7.30
CA VAL A 425 -31.03 -22.45 7.56
C VAL A 425 -30.70 -22.74 9.02
N ALA A 426 -29.58 -23.44 9.21
CA ALA A 426 -29.11 -23.81 10.55
C ALA A 426 -27.59 -23.95 10.58
N GLU A 427 -26.99 -23.80 11.76
CA GLU A 427 -25.53 -23.92 11.94
C GLU A 427 -25.04 -25.35 11.72
N THR A 428 -25.85 -26.35 12.07
CA THR A 428 -25.53 -27.77 11.93
C THR A 428 -26.60 -28.52 11.16
N ALA A 429 -26.24 -29.68 10.61
CA ALA A 429 -27.16 -30.54 9.91
C ALA A 429 -28.24 -31.12 10.87
N GLU A 430 -27.88 -31.38 12.12
CA GLU A 430 -28.81 -31.87 13.16
C GLU A 430 -29.86 -30.81 13.48
N GLU A 431 -29.48 -29.56 13.65
CA GLU A 431 -30.42 -28.46 13.86
C GLU A 431 -31.32 -28.23 12.63
N ALA A 432 -30.73 -28.36 11.42
CA ALA A 432 -31.47 -28.28 10.17
C ALA A 432 -32.55 -29.34 10.07
N LEU A 433 -32.26 -30.57 10.47
CA LEU A 433 -33.25 -31.67 10.51
C LEU A 433 -34.40 -31.33 11.45
N LYS A 434 -34.10 -30.83 12.64
CA LYS A 434 -35.08 -30.42 13.64
C LYS A 434 -35.99 -29.30 13.09
N LEU A 435 -35.41 -28.27 12.50
CA LEU A 435 -36.17 -27.19 11.88
C LEU A 435 -37.00 -27.65 10.69
N ALA A 436 -36.51 -28.61 9.91
CA ALA A 436 -37.22 -29.21 8.78
C ALA A 436 -38.46 -30.03 9.26
N GLN A 437 -38.31 -30.83 10.31
CA GLN A 437 -39.39 -31.56 10.92
C GLN A 437 -40.47 -30.62 11.48
N GLU A 438 -40.08 -29.53 12.12
CA GLU A 438 -41.01 -28.52 12.63
C GLU A 438 -41.72 -27.79 11.48
N LYS A 439 -40.98 -27.35 10.45
CA LYS A 439 -41.56 -26.61 9.31
C LYS A 439 -42.55 -27.44 8.49
N THR A 440 -42.25 -28.70 8.26
CA THR A 440 -43.08 -29.61 7.46
C THR A 440 -44.14 -30.32 8.26
N GLY A 441 -44.04 -30.33 9.59
CA GLY A 441 -44.91 -31.14 10.46
C GLY A 441 -44.64 -32.66 10.34
N ASN A 442 -43.58 -33.07 9.68
CA ASN A 442 -43.21 -34.48 9.45
C ASN A 442 -42.04 -34.91 10.33
N ALA A 443 -42.33 -35.55 11.44
CA ALA A 443 -41.35 -36.07 12.41
C ALA A 443 -40.50 -37.24 11.86
N ASN A 444 -40.87 -37.82 10.71
CA ASN A 444 -40.17 -38.95 10.10
C ASN A 444 -39.09 -38.57 9.11
N LEU A 445 -38.91 -37.26 8.87
CA LEU A 445 -37.80 -36.79 8.02
C LEU A 445 -36.47 -37.25 8.66
N LYS A 446 -35.56 -37.67 7.78
CA LYS A 446 -34.19 -38.07 8.13
C LYS A 446 -33.17 -37.13 7.48
N MET A 447 -31.93 -37.14 7.95
CA MET A 447 -30.81 -36.36 7.42
C MET A 447 -30.63 -36.55 5.91
N GLU A 448 -30.78 -37.81 5.45
CA GLU A 448 -30.62 -38.16 4.02
C GLU A 448 -31.73 -37.61 3.12
N ASP A 449 -32.85 -37.14 3.69
CA ASP A 449 -33.92 -36.46 2.97
C ASP A 449 -33.61 -34.99 2.69
N LEU A 450 -32.62 -34.41 3.36
CA LEU A 450 -32.20 -33.04 3.23
C LEU A 450 -30.99 -32.94 2.29
N ARG A 451 -30.98 -31.92 1.44
CA ARG A 451 -29.84 -31.61 0.57
C ARG A 451 -29.25 -30.26 0.93
N GLN A 452 -28.05 -30.24 1.46
CA GLN A 452 -27.36 -28.98 1.72
C GLN A 452 -27.03 -28.27 0.39
N ASP A 453 -27.11 -26.95 0.38
CA ASP A 453 -26.75 -26.10 -0.77
C ASP A 453 -25.32 -26.45 -1.21
N ASP A 454 -25.12 -26.59 -2.52
CA ASP A 454 -23.80 -26.91 -3.10
C ASP A 454 -22.90 -25.68 -3.22
N ASP A 455 -23.44 -24.49 -3.15
CA ASP A 455 -22.72 -23.23 -3.28
C ASP A 455 -21.91 -22.91 -2.01
N CYS A 456 -20.83 -22.18 -2.22
CA CYS A 456 -20.02 -21.61 -1.14
C CYS A 456 -20.22 -20.11 -1.02
N LEU A 457 -19.83 -19.58 0.12
CA LEU A 457 -19.81 -18.14 0.37
C LEU A 457 -18.60 -17.46 -0.29
N ASP A 458 -18.80 -16.23 -0.72
CA ASP A 458 -17.74 -15.34 -1.12
C ASP A 458 -16.64 -15.29 -0.05
N THR A 459 -15.38 -15.33 -0.48
CA THR A 459 -14.24 -15.27 0.45
C THR A 459 -14.31 -14.06 1.38
N TRP A 460 -14.83 -12.92 0.89
CA TRP A 460 -14.98 -11.71 1.68
C TRP A 460 -16.02 -11.81 2.80
N PHE A 461 -16.91 -12.77 2.74
CA PHE A 461 -17.86 -13.07 3.83
C PHE A 461 -17.18 -13.76 5.03
N SER A 462 -15.97 -14.26 4.87
CA SER A 462 -15.11 -14.70 5.98
C SER A 462 -14.17 -13.59 6.42
N SER A 463 -13.53 -12.92 5.48
CA SER A 463 -12.50 -11.91 5.75
C SER A 463 -13.04 -10.65 6.44
N TRP A 464 -14.33 -10.31 6.24
CA TRP A 464 -14.94 -9.15 6.91
C TRP A 464 -15.08 -9.32 8.42
N LEU A 465 -15.01 -10.56 8.91
CA LEU A 465 -15.05 -10.89 10.34
C LEU A 465 -13.64 -10.90 10.98
N TRP A 466 -12.60 -10.74 10.19
CA TRP A 466 -11.22 -10.98 10.59
C TRP A 466 -10.81 -10.35 11.92
N PRO A 467 -11.01 -9.04 12.18
CA PRO A 467 -10.65 -8.43 13.46
C PRO A 467 -11.41 -8.99 14.67
N ILE A 468 -12.56 -9.58 14.45
CA ILE A 468 -13.42 -10.15 15.49
C ILE A 468 -13.13 -11.64 15.68
N SER A 469 -13.09 -12.39 14.58
CA SER A 469 -12.94 -13.85 14.61
C SER A 469 -11.54 -14.29 15.05
N LEU A 470 -10.51 -13.49 14.84
CA LEU A 470 -9.15 -13.78 15.31
C LEU A 470 -9.05 -13.85 16.84
N PHE A 471 -9.95 -13.20 17.55
CA PHE A 471 -10.05 -13.23 19.00
C PHE A 471 -11.33 -13.95 19.48
N ASN A 472 -11.86 -14.82 18.63
CA ASN A 472 -13.07 -15.63 18.90
C ASN A 472 -14.28 -14.79 19.35
N GLY A 473 -14.41 -13.57 18.84
CA GLY A 473 -15.40 -12.59 19.28
C GLY A 473 -16.82 -12.83 18.72
N ILE A 474 -16.99 -13.73 17.75
CA ILE A 474 -18.32 -14.14 17.26
C ILE A 474 -18.87 -15.28 18.11
N ASN A 475 -18.08 -16.34 18.35
CA ASN A 475 -18.52 -17.50 19.12
C ASN A 475 -18.58 -17.22 20.63
N ASN A 476 -17.69 -16.37 21.13
CA ASN A 476 -17.64 -15.94 22.52
C ASN A 476 -17.46 -14.40 22.62
N PRO A 477 -18.54 -13.62 22.49
CA PRO A 477 -18.47 -12.15 22.33
C PRO A 477 -17.87 -11.38 23.50
N ASN A 478 -17.81 -11.97 24.69
CA ASN A 478 -17.34 -11.31 25.91
C ASN A 478 -16.05 -11.91 26.47
N ASN A 479 -15.29 -12.67 25.67
CA ASN A 479 -14.05 -13.26 26.14
C ASN A 479 -12.99 -12.18 26.43
N GLU A 480 -11.98 -12.53 27.23
CA GLU A 480 -10.95 -11.61 27.68
C GLU A 480 -10.15 -11.00 26.51
N GLU A 481 -9.79 -11.80 25.50
CA GLU A 481 -8.98 -11.35 24.38
C GLU A 481 -9.71 -10.34 23.49
N ILE A 482 -10.97 -10.59 23.13
CA ILE A 482 -11.74 -9.63 22.34
C ILE A 482 -11.93 -8.31 23.08
N ASN A 483 -12.15 -8.36 24.39
CA ASN A 483 -12.31 -7.16 25.21
C ASN A 483 -11.01 -6.37 25.35
N TYR A 484 -9.87 -7.03 25.26
CA TYR A 484 -8.54 -6.39 25.38
C TYR A 484 -8.03 -5.86 24.03
N TYR A 485 -8.08 -6.66 22.95
CA TYR A 485 -7.47 -6.34 21.67
C TYR A 485 -8.36 -5.57 20.71
N TYR A 486 -9.66 -5.65 20.86
CA TYR A 486 -10.61 -4.97 19.98
C TYR A 486 -11.14 -3.66 20.62
N PRO A 487 -11.25 -2.53 19.90
CA PRO A 487 -10.87 -2.29 18.51
C PRO A 487 -9.37 -2.46 18.24
N THR A 488 -9.00 -2.96 17.06
CA THR A 488 -7.60 -3.00 16.66
C THR A 488 -7.07 -1.58 16.42
N SER A 489 -5.77 -1.39 16.41
CA SER A 489 -5.16 -0.06 16.38
C SER A 489 -5.06 0.51 14.97
N ASP A 490 -4.30 -0.14 14.12
CA ASP A 490 -4.05 0.27 12.74
C ASP A 490 -4.33 -0.88 11.79
N LEU A 491 -5.03 -0.59 10.69
CA LEU A 491 -5.13 -1.47 9.54
C LEU A 491 -4.25 -0.93 8.42
N VAL A 492 -3.37 -1.75 7.87
CA VAL A 492 -2.52 -1.38 6.73
C VAL A 492 -2.94 -2.21 5.52
N THR A 493 -3.43 -1.57 4.48
CA THR A 493 -3.97 -2.26 3.30
C THR A 493 -3.85 -1.41 2.03
N GLY A 494 -4.00 -2.05 0.87
CA GLY A 494 -4.09 -1.35 -0.41
C GLY A 494 -5.46 -0.68 -0.61
N PRO A 495 -5.53 0.43 -1.34
CA PRO A 495 -6.80 1.11 -1.61
C PRO A 495 -7.71 0.35 -2.57
N ASP A 496 -7.18 -0.60 -3.31
CA ASP A 496 -7.89 -1.46 -4.26
C ASP A 496 -8.89 -2.40 -3.59
N ILE A 497 -8.77 -2.64 -2.30
CA ILE A 497 -9.69 -3.48 -1.52
C ILE A 497 -10.52 -2.72 -0.48
N ILE A 498 -10.70 -1.41 -0.66
CA ILE A 498 -11.56 -0.59 0.21
C ILE A 498 -12.97 -1.20 0.29
N PHE A 499 -13.58 -1.52 -0.87
CA PHE A 499 -14.95 -2.00 -0.94
C PHE A 499 -15.08 -3.47 -0.55
N PHE A 500 -14.08 -4.27 -0.95
CA PHE A 500 -14.09 -5.71 -0.67
C PHE A 500 -13.87 -6.03 0.80
N TRP A 501 -13.00 -5.29 1.47
CA TRP A 501 -12.55 -5.66 2.80
C TRP A 501 -12.72 -4.57 3.85
N VAL A 502 -12.15 -3.37 3.64
CA VAL A 502 -12.16 -2.30 4.65
C VAL A 502 -13.58 -1.91 5.05
N ALA A 503 -14.42 -1.55 4.08
CA ALA A 503 -15.80 -1.15 4.32
C ALA A 503 -16.62 -2.27 4.97
N ARG A 504 -16.45 -3.50 4.50
CA ARG A 504 -17.16 -4.67 5.02
C ARG A 504 -16.73 -5.03 6.44
N MET A 505 -15.45 -4.89 6.78
CA MET A 505 -15.01 -5.05 8.17
C MET A 505 -15.61 -3.99 9.10
N ILE A 506 -15.72 -2.75 8.64
CA ILE A 506 -16.37 -1.68 9.42
C ILE A 506 -17.84 -2.04 9.67
N MET A 507 -18.55 -2.50 8.65
CA MET A 507 -19.94 -2.98 8.77
C MET A 507 -20.07 -4.11 9.78
N ALA A 508 -19.23 -5.14 9.69
CA ALA A 508 -19.24 -6.27 10.61
C ALA A 508 -18.92 -5.85 12.05
N GLY A 509 -17.97 -4.94 12.21
CA GLY A 509 -17.57 -4.40 13.51
C GLY A 509 -18.73 -3.73 14.23
N TYR A 510 -19.43 -2.84 13.55
CA TYR A 510 -20.59 -2.17 14.13
C TYR A 510 -21.78 -3.10 14.37
N GLU A 511 -22.02 -4.07 13.48
CA GLU A 511 -23.10 -5.05 13.67
C GLU A 511 -22.88 -5.97 14.87
N TYR A 512 -21.66 -6.49 15.05
CA TYR A 512 -21.37 -7.53 16.03
C TYR A 512 -20.71 -7.04 17.31
N LYS A 513 -20.04 -5.89 17.27
CA LYS A 513 -19.35 -5.31 18.43
C LYS A 513 -19.87 -3.93 18.83
N GLY A 514 -20.69 -3.30 18.01
CA GLY A 514 -21.17 -1.94 18.26
C GLY A 514 -20.06 -0.87 18.25
N ASP A 515 -18.89 -1.19 17.72
CA ASP A 515 -17.71 -0.34 17.72
C ASP A 515 -16.86 -0.60 16.46
N MET A 516 -16.00 0.38 16.15
CA MET A 516 -15.08 0.29 15.01
C MET A 516 -14.14 -0.93 15.10
N PRO A 517 -13.83 -1.60 14.00
CA PRO A 517 -12.92 -2.75 14.01
C PRO A 517 -11.44 -2.36 14.11
N PHE A 518 -11.10 -1.14 13.70
CA PHE A 518 -9.79 -0.51 13.79
C PHE A 518 -9.96 0.99 13.93
N LYS A 519 -9.01 1.65 14.58
CA LYS A 519 -9.05 3.10 14.83
C LYS A 519 -8.59 3.91 13.62
N ASN A 520 -7.59 3.40 12.90
CA ASN A 520 -6.98 4.04 11.74
C ASN A 520 -6.79 3.04 10.60
N VAL A 521 -6.88 3.54 9.37
CA VAL A 521 -6.54 2.80 8.16
C VAL A 521 -5.44 3.53 7.41
N TYR A 522 -4.31 2.88 7.24
CA TYR A 522 -3.21 3.35 6.40
C TYR A 522 -3.29 2.65 5.03
N PHE A 523 -3.50 3.44 3.98
CA PHE A 523 -3.53 2.94 2.62
C PHE A 523 -2.15 3.02 2.00
N THR A 524 -1.63 1.87 1.54
CA THR A 524 -0.36 1.77 0.85
C THR A 524 -0.51 2.15 -0.62
N GLY A 525 0.60 2.61 -1.24
CA GLY A 525 0.66 2.76 -2.69
C GLY A 525 0.82 1.41 -3.41
N ILE A 526 0.60 1.41 -4.71
CA ILE A 526 0.86 0.27 -5.59
C ILE A 526 2.32 0.29 -6.00
N VAL A 527 2.99 -0.87 -5.94
CA VAL A 527 4.36 -1.03 -6.44
C VAL A 527 4.34 -1.20 -7.95
N ARG A 528 5.01 -0.30 -8.65
CA ARG A 528 5.13 -0.27 -10.11
C ARG A 528 6.58 -0.44 -10.54
N ASP A 529 6.79 -0.89 -11.78
CA ASP A 529 8.13 -0.96 -12.37
C ASP A 529 8.66 0.45 -12.73
N LYS A 530 9.90 0.52 -13.20
CA LYS A 530 10.56 1.78 -13.61
C LYS A 530 9.81 2.56 -14.70
N LEU A 531 8.97 1.88 -15.48
CA LEU A 531 8.16 2.48 -16.54
C LEU A 531 6.75 2.87 -16.05
N GLY A 532 6.47 2.73 -14.76
CA GLY A 532 5.18 3.05 -14.16
C GLY A 532 4.09 1.99 -14.38
N ARG A 533 4.44 0.80 -14.86
CA ARG A 533 3.49 -0.30 -15.08
C ARG A 533 3.29 -1.08 -13.78
N LYS A 534 2.05 -1.49 -13.52
CA LYS A 534 1.76 -2.39 -12.40
C LYS A 534 2.57 -3.69 -12.57
N MET A 535 3.24 -4.12 -11.50
CA MET A 535 3.99 -5.36 -11.50
C MET A 535 3.06 -6.56 -11.61
N SER A 536 3.37 -7.48 -12.52
CA SER A 536 2.63 -8.73 -12.70
C SER A 536 3.56 -9.87 -13.13
N LYS A 537 3.18 -11.09 -12.76
CA LYS A 537 3.92 -12.29 -13.17
C LYS A 537 3.91 -12.48 -14.70
N SER A 538 2.82 -12.12 -15.36
CA SER A 538 2.65 -12.22 -16.80
C SER A 538 3.57 -11.29 -17.59
N LEU A 539 3.89 -10.11 -17.04
CA LEU A 539 4.82 -9.15 -17.65
C LEU A 539 6.29 -9.45 -17.31
N GLY A 540 6.55 -10.31 -16.32
CA GLY A 540 7.91 -10.61 -15.87
C GLY A 540 8.66 -9.41 -15.29
N ASN A 541 7.95 -8.38 -14.87
CA ASN A 541 8.49 -7.11 -14.34
C ASN A 541 8.52 -7.03 -12.81
N SER A 542 8.13 -8.11 -12.13
CA SER A 542 8.17 -8.20 -10.65
C SER A 542 9.38 -9.04 -10.23
N PRO A 543 10.34 -8.46 -9.48
CA PRO A 543 11.44 -9.24 -8.93
C PRO A 543 10.92 -10.22 -7.87
N ASP A 544 11.64 -11.34 -7.69
CA ASP A 544 11.38 -12.26 -6.58
C ASP A 544 11.85 -11.61 -5.27
N PRO A 545 10.96 -11.42 -4.27
CA PRO A 545 11.33 -10.85 -2.99
C PRO A 545 12.44 -11.60 -2.25
N LEU A 546 12.48 -12.93 -2.34
CA LEU A 546 13.51 -13.73 -1.67
C LEU A 546 14.88 -13.52 -2.33
N GLU A 547 14.96 -13.44 -3.65
CA GLU A 547 16.20 -13.15 -4.37
C GLU A 547 16.73 -11.75 -4.00
N LEU A 548 15.85 -10.76 -3.85
CA LEU A 548 16.25 -9.42 -3.37
C LEU A 548 16.80 -9.45 -1.94
N ILE A 549 16.16 -10.19 -1.05
CA ILE A 549 16.62 -10.36 0.33
C ILE A 549 17.98 -11.07 0.37
N ASP A 550 18.20 -12.10 -0.43
CA ASP A 550 19.49 -12.81 -0.52
C ASP A 550 20.58 -11.88 -1.04
N LYS A 551 20.28 -10.99 -1.98
CA LYS A 551 21.24 -10.06 -2.58
C LYS A 551 21.56 -8.85 -1.71
N TYR A 552 20.56 -8.22 -1.08
CA TYR A 552 20.69 -6.96 -0.38
C TYR A 552 20.51 -7.05 1.14
N GLY A 553 20.05 -8.20 1.64
CA GLY A 553 19.61 -8.38 3.03
C GLY A 553 18.17 -7.86 3.23
N ALA A 554 17.50 -8.40 4.26
CA ALA A 554 16.14 -7.97 4.59
C ALA A 554 16.09 -6.49 4.97
N ASP A 555 17.04 -6.00 5.77
CA ASP A 555 17.12 -4.58 6.16
C ASP A 555 17.31 -3.66 4.94
N GLY A 556 18.13 -4.07 3.97
CA GLY A 556 18.35 -3.32 2.73
C GLY A 556 17.07 -3.21 1.89
N VAL A 557 16.32 -4.30 1.75
CA VAL A 557 15.05 -4.33 1.01
C VAL A 557 13.98 -3.50 1.73
N ARG A 558 13.86 -3.63 3.04
CA ARG A 558 12.91 -2.87 3.87
C ARG A 558 13.17 -1.37 3.75
N MET A 559 14.41 -0.95 3.91
CA MET A 559 14.79 0.46 3.78
C MET A 559 14.55 0.98 2.36
N GLY A 560 14.92 0.21 1.34
CA GLY A 560 14.74 0.59 -0.06
C GLY A 560 13.28 0.87 -0.41
N MET A 561 12.37 0.01 0.03
CA MET A 561 10.93 0.22 -0.15
C MET A 561 10.42 1.44 0.62
N MET A 562 10.85 1.63 1.86
CA MET A 562 10.37 2.74 2.69
C MET A 562 10.86 4.09 2.22
N LEU A 563 12.04 4.20 1.63
CA LEU A 563 12.55 5.46 1.05
C LEU A 563 11.69 5.96 -0.13
N ALA A 564 11.02 5.04 -0.83
CA ALA A 564 10.22 5.35 -2.01
C ALA A 564 8.71 5.43 -1.72
N ALA A 565 8.27 5.25 -0.49
CA ALA A 565 6.88 4.97 -0.12
C ALA A 565 6.18 6.07 0.68
N PRO A 566 5.87 7.25 0.11
CA PRO A 566 4.95 8.17 0.77
C PRO A 566 3.54 7.56 0.84
N ALA A 567 2.81 7.83 1.93
CA ALA A 567 1.48 7.29 2.16
C ALA A 567 0.53 7.53 0.98
N GLY A 568 -0.09 6.46 0.47
CA GLY A 568 -1.12 6.51 -0.56
C GLY A 568 -0.65 6.83 -1.99
N ASN A 569 0.65 6.97 -2.22
CA ASN A 569 1.20 7.18 -3.56
C ASN A 569 1.85 5.92 -4.10
N ASP A 570 1.74 5.72 -5.41
CA ASP A 570 2.39 4.61 -6.09
C ASP A 570 3.91 4.73 -6.01
N ILE A 571 4.57 3.58 -5.93
CA ILE A 571 6.01 3.44 -5.80
C ILE A 571 6.59 2.95 -7.11
N LEU A 572 7.53 3.69 -7.66
CA LEU A 572 8.39 3.21 -8.74
C LEU A 572 9.55 2.43 -8.12
N PHE A 573 9.46 1.11 -8.13
CA PHE A 573 10.49 0.25 -7.55
C PHE A 573 11.71 0.14 -8.47
N ASP A 574 12.89 0.32 -7.86
CA ASP A 574 14.19 0.13 -8.49
C ASP A 574 15.12 -0.58 -7.50
N ASP A 575 15.87 -1.56 -7.98
CA ASP A 575 16.89 -2.29 -7.19
C ASP A 575 17.93 -1.35 -6.56
N ALA A 576 18.20 -0.20 -7.20
CA ALA A 576 19.09 0.84 -6.66
C ALA A 576 18.67 1.35 -5.27
N LEU A 577 17.37 1.30 -4.95
CA LEU A 577 16.86 1.64 -3.63
C LEU A 577 17.31 0.62 -2.57
N CYS A 578 17.27 -0.66 -2.92
CA CYS A 578 17.77 -1.74 -2.04
C CYS A 578 19.29 -1.66 -1.87
N GLU A 579 20.01 -1.28 -2.93
CA GLU A 579 21.45 -1.03 -2.85
C GLU A 579 21.78 0.12 -1.92
N GLN A 580 21.01 1.20 -1.96
CA GLN A 580 21.13 2.32 -1.01
C GLN A 580 20.94 1.84 0.43
N GLY A 581 19.96 0.97 0.68
CA GLY A 581 19.74 0.35 1.98
C GLY A 581 20.93 -0.49 2.45
N ARG A 582 21.49 -1.32 1.57
CA ARG A 582 22.70 -2.10 1.86
C ARG A 582 23.90 -1.20 2.15
N ASN A 583 24.08 -0.14 1.40
CA ASN A 583 25.18 0.81 1.63
C ASN A 583 25.04 1.51 2.98
N PHE A 584 23.83 1.81 3.40
CA PHE A 584 23.57 2.36 4.73
C PHE A 584 23.91 1.35 5.84
N ASN A 585 23.55 0.07 5.67
CA ASN A 585 23.98 -1.00 6.59
C ASN A 585 25.50 -1.04 6.74
N ASN A 586 26.22 -1.00 5.64
CA ASN A 586 27.68 -0.99 5.65
C ASN A 586 28.25 0.25 6.37
N LYS A 587 27.61 1.41 6.19
CA LYS A 587 28.01 2.65 6.87
C LYS A 587 27.82 2.55 8.39
N ILE A 588 26.70 2.02 8.84
CA ILE A 588 26.43 1.81 10.26
C ILE A 588 27.44 0.83 10.85
N TRP A 589 27.66 -0.28 10.17
CA TRP A 589 28.61 -1.30 10.59
C TRP A 589 30.02 -0.77 10.74
N ASN A 590 30.49 -0.03 9.74
CA ASN A 590 31.86 0.54 9.75
C ASN A 590 32.02 1.62 10.82
N ALA A 591 31.02 2.46 11.04
CA ALA A 591 31.01 3.45 12.12
C ALA A 591 31.10 2.78 13.50
N PHE A 592 30.36 1.72 13.70
CA PHE A 592 30.39 0.96 14.95
C PHE A 592 31.75 0.28 15.19
N ARG A 593 32.30 -0.35 14.14
CA ARG A 593 33.65 -0.95 14.23
C ARG A 593 34.72 0.09 14.55
N LEU A 594 34.65 1.27 13.95
CA LEU A 594 35.59 2.37 14.21
C LEU A 594 35.60 2.70 15.71
N VAL A 595 34.43 2.91 16.29
CA VAL A 595 34.28 3.28 17.71
C VAL A 595 34.76 2.15 18.64
N LYS A 596 34.34 0.92 18.37
CA LYS A 596 34.73 -0.26 19.20
C LYS A 596 36.21 -0.61 19.08
N GLY A 597 36.90 -0.16 18.06
CA GLY A 597 38.33 -0.35 17.83
C GLY A 597 39.22 0.65 18.57
N TRP A 598 38.67 1.72 19.13
CA TRP A 598 39.44 2.71 19.86
C TRP A 598 39.91 2.15 21.20
N GLU A 599 41.14 2.48 21.57
CA GLU A 599 41.64 2.26 22.92
C GLU A 599 41.04 3.29 23.86
N VAL A 600 40.57 2.87 25.04
CA VAL A 600 39.88 3.73 26.01
C VAL A 600 40.79 3.93 27.22
N ALA A 601 40.96 5.17 27.66
CA ALA A 601 41.75 5.52 28.84
C ALA A 601 40.92 6.43 29.79
N ASP A 602 41.19 6.29 31.09
CA ASP A 602 40.58 7.14 32.10
C ASP A 602 41.41 8.44 32.21
N ILE A 603 41.15 9.31 31.22
CA ILE A 603 41.78 10.63 31.07
C ILE A 603 40.73 11.71 31.07
N ALA A 604 41.12 12.97 31.26
CA ALA A 604 40.21 14.11 31.21
C ALA A 604 39.57 14.25 29.85
N GLN A 605 38.28 14.52 29.81
CA GLN A 605 37.55 14.78 28.58
C GLN A 605 38.01 16.09 27.93
N PRO A 606 38.51 16.05 26.67
CA PRO A 606 38.83 17.27 25.94
C PRO A 606 37.64 18.18 25.76
N GLU A 607 37.85 19.48 25.72
CA GLU A 607 36.78 20.44 25.57
C GLU A 607 36.03 20.29 24.25
N TYR A 608 36.74 19.98 23.15
CA TYR A 608 36.08 19.70 21.85
C TYR A 608 35.16 18.49 21.93
N ALA A 609 35.48 17.49 22.71
CA ALA A 609 34.68 16.28 22.90
C ALA A 609 33.42 16.59 23.73
N ARG A 610 33.59 17.39 24.81
CA ARG A 610 32.46 17.85 25.61
C ARG A 610 31.46 18.62 24.77
N LEU A 611 31.93 19.55 23.96
CA LEU A 611 31.08 20.33 23.04
C LEU A 611 30.39 19.45 21.99
N ALA A 612 31.11 18.51 21.42
CA ALA A 612 30.56 17.56 20.45
C ALA A 612 29.46 16.71 21.07
N THR A 613 29.63 16.19 22.27
CA THR A 613 28.60 15.40 22.97
C THR A 613 27.37 16.22 23.31
N GLU A 614 27.55 17.46 23.77
CA GLU A 614 26.43 18.36 24.04
C GLU A 614 25.62 18.70 22.78
N TRP A 615 26.30 19.01 21.69
CA TRP A 615 25.66 19.25 20.41
C TRP A 615 24.88 18.04 19.90
N PHE A 616 25.51 16.86 19.85
CA PHE A 616 24.84 15.67 19.31
C PHE A 616 23.69 15.20 20.20
N GLU A 617 23.81 15.35 21.52
CA GLU A 617 22.70 15.07 22.45
C GLU A 617 21.46 15.93 22.11
N SER A 618 21.66 17.20 21.78
CA SER A 618 20.60 18.09 21.33
C SER A 618 20.04 17.72 19.96
N MET A 619 20.90 17.34 19.00
CA MET A 619 20.48 16.86 17.69
C MET A 619 19.67 15.57 17.78
N LEU A 620 20.07 14.64 18.64
CA LEU A 620 19.37 13.39 18.89
C LEU A 620 17.97 13.66 19.49
N ALA A 621 17.87 14.51 20.50
CA ALA A 621 16.59 14.88 21.11
C ALA A 621 15.63 15.52 20.12
N LYS A 622 16.13 16.47 19.32
CA LYS A 622 15.37 17.15 18.28
C LYS A 622 14.85 16.16 17.21
N THR A 623 15.71 15.31 16.71
CA THR A 623 15.33 14.33 15.69
C THR A 623 14.38 13.26 16.24
N ALA A 624 14.57 12.80 17.47
CA ALA A 624 13.66 11.85 18.11
C ALA A 624 12.24 12.42 18.25
N ALA A 625 12.11 13.70 18.60
CA ALA A 625 10.82 14.40 18.66
C ALA A 625 10.16 14.51 17.27
N GLU A 626 10.95 14.86 16.24
CA GLU A 626 10.48 14.90 14.85
C GLU A 626 9.99 13.53 14.38
N VAL A 627 10.74 12.47 14.65
CA VAL A 627 10.38 11.09 14.30
C VAL A 627 9.08 10.68 14.98
N ALA A 628 8.90 11.00 16.26
CA ALA A 628 7.66 10.73 17.00
C ALA A 628 6.45 11.43 16.37
N ASP A 629 6.59 12.70 15.99
CA ASP A 629 5.54 13.46 15.29
C ASP A 629 5.21 12.86 13.92
N LEU A 630 6.22 12.46 13.15
CA LEU A 630 6.05 11.84 11.84
C LEU A 630 5.36 10.47 11.93
N PHE A 631 5.69 9.65 12.93
CA PHE A 631 4.95 8.41 13.20
C PHE A 631 3.49 8.67 13.54
N GLY A 632 3.20 9.69 14.36
CA GLY A 632 1.83 10.10 14.68
C GLY A 632 1.01 10.54 13.45
N LYS A 633 1.68 11.02 12.41
CA LYS A 633 1.09 11.43 11.13
C LYS A 633 1.15 10.34 10.04
N TYR A 634 1.65 9.17 10.35
CA TYR A 634 1.90 8.06 9.39
C TYR A 634 2.84 8.45 8.24
N ARG A 635 3.76 9.36 8.47
CA ARG A 635 4.81 9.76 7.52
C ARG A 635 6.09 8.96 7.75
N LEU A 636 6.02 7.66 7.51
CA LEU A 636 7.07 6.70 7.86
C LEU A 636 8.34 6.86 7.01
N SER A 637 8.20 7.17 5.72
CA SER A 637 9.33 7.44 4.83
C SER A 637 10.14 8.65 5.27
N GLU A 638 9.46 9.73 5.68
CA GLU A 638 10.09 10.94 6.22
C GLU A 638 10.75 10.66 7.58
N ALA A 639 10.12 9.83 8.42
CA ALA A 639 10.71 9.42 9.71
C ALA A 639 12.03 8.66 9.50
N LEU A 640 12.05 7.71 8.57
CA LEU A 640 13.28 6.99 8.21
C LEU A 640 14.35 7.95 7.68
N MET A 641 13.98 8.87 6.79
CA MET A 641 14.92 9.84 6.23
C MET A 641 15.51 10.77 7.31
N ALA A 642 14.73 11.16 8.31
CA ALA A 642 15.22 11.96 9.44
C ALA A 642 16.30 11.20 10.23
N VAL A 643 16.06 9.92 10.54
CA VAL A 643 17.07 9.08 11.24
C VAL A 643 18.28 8.80 10.36
N TYR A 644 18.05 8.56 9.06
CA TYR A 644 19.14 8.36 8.08
C TYR A 644 20.09 9.56 8.06
N LYS A 645 19.55 10.77 7.95
CA LYS A 645 20.34 12.01 7.95
C LYS A 645 21.03 12.25 9.29
N LEU A 646 20.35 11.99 10.40
CA LEU A 646 20.95 12.09 11.73
C LEU A 646 22.18 11.18 11.86
N PHE A 647 22.07 9.94 11.40
CA PHE A 647 23.18 8.99 11.46
C PHE A 647 24.29 9.31 10.46
N TRP A 648 23.93 9.44 9.18
CA TRP A 648 24.93 9.58 8.12
C TRP A 648 25.63 10.94 8.16
N ASP A 649 24.85 12.02 8.18
CA ASP A 649 25.39 13.38 8.09
C ASP A 649 25.90 13.87 9.44
N GLU A 650 25.07 13.83 10.46
CA GLU A 650 25.40 14.47 11.75
C GLU A 650 26.29 13.58 12.63
N PHE A 651 25.92 12.33 12.82
CA PHE A 651 26.70 11.42 13.67
C PHE A 651 28.01 10.97 13.01
N SER A 652 27.93 10.36 11.83
CA SER A 652 29.11 9.78 11.18
C SER A 652 30.04 10.83 10.58
N SER A 653 29.48 11.82 9.86
CA SER A 653 30.30 12.81 9.15
C SER A 653 30.82 13.93 10.05
N TRP A 654 30.09 14.28 11.12
CA TRP A 654 30.50 15.34 12.03
C TRP A 654 30.88 14.87 13.41
N TYR A 655 29.98 14.23 14.16
CA TYR A 655 30.24 13.88 15.55
C TYR A 655 31.46 12.96 15.72
N LEU A 656 31.53 11.88 14.95
CA LEU A 656 32.66 10.92 15.05
C LEU A 656 33.97 11.57 14.64
N GLU A 657 33.99 12.44 13.66
CA GLU A 657 35.20 13.20 13.27
C GLU A 657 35.62 14.18 14.37
N MET A 658 34.68 14.83 15.06
CA MET A 658 35.00 15.73 16.18
C MET A 658 35.66 15.02 17.35
N ILE A 659 35.21 13.81 17.69
CA ILE A 659 35.69 13.06 18.88
C ILE A 659 36.79 12.09 18.58
N LYS A 660 37.05 11.76 17.30
CA LYS A 660 38.04 10.81 16.89
C LYS A 660 39.43 11.12 17.52
N PRO A 661 40.02 10.18 18.26
CA PRO A 661 41.36 10.40 18.86
C PRO A 661 42.43 10.50 17.77
N ALA A 662 43.53 11.20 18.08
CA ALA A 662 44.69 11.24 17.21
C ALA A 662 45.26 9.82 17.03
N TYR A 663 45.90 9.56 15.90
CA TYR A 663 46.44 8.24 15.59
C TYR A 663 47.34 7.74 16.71
N GLY A 664 47.08 6.52 17.17
CA GLY A 664 47.83 5.89 18.25
C GLY A 664 47.57 6.42 19.67
N GLN A 665 46.59 7.34 19.80
CA GLN A 665 46.17 7.86 21.10
C GLN A 665 44.82 7.26 21.52
N PRO A 666 44.58 7.07 22.85
CA PRO A 666 43.33 6.59 23.38
C PRO A 666 42.27 7.70 23.39
N ILE A 667 41.01 7.30 23.32
CA ILE A 667 39.86 8.17 23.62
C ILE A 667 39.63 8.21 25.14
N ASP A 668 39.18 9.35 25.65
CA ASP A 668 38.74 9.46 27.03
C ASP A 668 37.46 8.65 27.29
N LYS A 669 37.40 8.04 28.48
CA LYS A 669 36.32 7.16 28.89
C LYS A 669 34.94 7.85 28.83
N ALA A 670 34.85 9.11 29.28
CA ALA A 670 33.61 9.84 29.34
C ALA A 670 32.98 10.03 27.93
N THR A 671 33.78 10.42 26.94
CA THR A 671 33.32 10.56 25.55
C THR A 671 32.96 9.20 24.93
N TYR A 672 33.77 8.18 25.19
CA TYR A 672 33.49 6.82 24.71
C TYR A 672 32.15 6.27 25.20
N GLU A 673 31.88 6.39 26.51
CA GLU A 673 30.62 5.92 27.10
C GLU A 673 29.40 6.73 26.56
N LYS A 674 29.57 8.04 26.41
CA LYS A 674 28.51 8.89 25.75
C LYS A 674 28.26 8.43 24.32
N THR A 675 29.31 8.11 23.58
CA THR A 675 29.20 7.64 22.18
C THR A 675 28.46 6.30 22.10
N LEU A 676 28.74 5.37 22.99
CA LEU A 676 28.00 4.11 23.08
C LEU A 676 26.52 4.33 23.44
N GLY A 677 26.24 5.29 24.31
CA GLY A 677 24.86 5.72 24.59
C GLY A 677 24.15 6.30 23.37
N PHE A 678 24.85 7.07 22.56
CA PHE A 678 24.31 7.58 21.29
C PHE A 678 24.03 6.44 20.29
N PHE A 679 24.92 5.48 20.17
CA PHE A 679 24.64 4.26 19.37
C PHE A 679 23.41 3.52 19.88
N ASP A 680 23.25 3.34 21.18
CA ASP A 680 22.08 2.68 21.76
C ASP A 680 20.79 3.38 21.31
N ASN A 681 20.73 4.69 21.42
CA ASN A 681 19.55 5.47 21.00
C ASN A 681 19.33 5.50 19.48
N LEU A 682 20.41 5.62 18.69
CA LEU A 682 20.31 5.58 17.23
C LEU A 682 19.82 4.21 16.75
N LEU A 683 20.30 3.12 17.33
CA LEU A 683 19.85 1.77 17.01
C LEU A 683 18.38 1.56 17.40
N LYS A 684 17.94 2.12 18.52
CA LYS A 684 16.52 2.12 18.90
C LYS A 684 15.63 2.84 17.89
N LEU A 685 16.07 4.02 17.42
CA LEU A 685 15.33 4.77 16.39
C LEU A 685 15.27 4.03 15.02
N LEU A 686 16.33 3.33 14.67
CA LEU A 686 16.45 2.57 13.43
C LEU A 686 15.75 1.20 13.47
N HIS A 687 15.66 0.59 14.64
CA HIS A 687 15.21 -0.80 14.78
C HIS A 687 13.88 -1.12 14.09
N PRO A 688 12.83 -0.30 14.16
CA PRO A 688 11.59 -0.58 13.44
C PRO A 688 11.79 -0.75 11.94
N PHE A 689 12.71 -0.01 11.35
CA PHE A 689 13.01 -0.05 9.91
C PHE A 689 13.99 -1.16 9.53
N MET A 690 15.00 -1.38 10.38
CA MET A 690 16.16 -2.24 10.11
C MET A 690 16.45 -3.15 11.30
N PRO A 691 15.59 -4.15 11.55
CA PRO A 691 15.60 -4.89 12.81
C PRO A 691 16.83 -5.77 13.01
N PHE A 692 17.46 -6.28 11.94
CA PHE A 692 18.52 -7.28 12.05
C PHE A 692 19.88 -6.69 12.38
N ILE A 693 20.32 -5.70 11.61
CA ILE A 693 21.61 -5.05 11.87
C ILE A 693 21.60 -4.31 13.22
N THR A 694 20.48 -3.71 13.55
CA THR A 694 20.33 -2.98 14.82
C THR A 694 20.39 -3.91 16.01
N GLU A 695 19.78 -5.09 15.95
CA GLU A 695 19.90 -6.10 17.00
C GLU A 695 21.34 -6.62 17.14
N GLU A 696 21.97 -6.95 16.02
CA GLU A 696 23.37 -7.42 16.03
C GLU A 696 24.30 -6.42 16.71
N LEU A 697 24.27 -5.17 16.31
CA LEU A 697 25.12 -4.12 16.87
C LEU A 697 24.79 -3.79 18.33
N TRP A 698 23.51 -3.78 18.68
CA TRP A 698 23.06 -3.52 20.04
C TRP A 698 23.57 -4.58 21.01
N GLN A 699 23.60 -5.85 20.60
CA GLN A 699 24.19 -6.95 21.38
C GLN A 699 25.69 -6.79 21.61
N HIS A 700 26.38 -6.02 20.77
CA HIS A 700 27.82 -5.75 20.87
C HIS A 700 28.19 -4.45 21.62
N ILE A 701 27.22 -3.59 21.96
CA ILE A 701 27.47 -2.35 22.70
C ILE A 701 28.02 -2.70 24.10
N TYR A 702 27.31 -3.57 24.81
CA TYR A 702 27.65 -4.06 26.13
C TYR A 702 27.49 -5.59 26.19
N ASP A 703 28.06 -6.21 27.25
CA ASP A 703 27.76 -7.60 27.52
C ASP A 703 26.30 -7.75 27.93
N ARG A 704 25.56 -8.56 27.19
CA ARG A 704 24.11 -8.80 27.40
C ARG A 704 23.88 -10.16 28.02
N LYS A 705 22.85 -10.25 28.85
CA LYS A 705 22.34 -11.51 29.37
C LYS A 705 21.55 -12.27 28.31
N GLU A 706 21.48 -13.57 28.43
CA GLU A 706 20.61 -14.39 27.57
C GLU A 706 19.16 -13.94 27.71
N GLY A 707 18.46 -13.77 26.59
CA GLY A 707 17.08 -13.28 26.52
C GLY A 707 16.95 -11.76 26.38
N GLU A 708 18.01 -10.98 26.60
CA GLU A 708 17.97 -9.54 26.34
C GLU A 708 17.94 -9.25 24.82
N SER A 709 17.06 -8.35 24.39
CA SER A 709 16.91 -7.95 22.99
C SER A 709 16.57 -6.47 22.87
N LEU A 710 17.11 -5.85 21.83
CA LEU A 710 16.76 -4.48 21.44
C LEU A 710 15.27 -4.35 21.16
N MET A 711 14.65 -5.39 20.63
CA MET A 711 13.27 -5.46 20.24
C MET A 711 12.29 -5.08 21.35
N VAL A 712 12.62 -5.38 22.60
CA VAL A 712 11.79 -5.12 23.78
C VAL A 712 12.30 -3.96 24.64
N GLN A 713 13.30 -3.23 24.17
CA GLN A 713 13.80 -2.03 24.84
C GLN A 713 12.87 -0.85 24.62
N GLN A 714 12.83 0.04 25.61
CA GLN A 714 12.00 1.26 25.54
C GLN A 714 12.73 2.43 24.91
N LEU A 715 11.99 3.26 24.18
CA LEU A 715 12.49 4.53 23.63
C LEU A 715 12.54 5.60 24.71
N ASN A 716 13.55 5.55 25.56
CA ASN A 716 13.80 6.54 26.60
C ASN A 716 14.86 7.54 26.15
N ILE A 717 14.59 8.28 25.07
CA ILE A 717 15.52 9.27 24.53
C ILE A 717 15.29 10.59 25.28
N PRO A 718 16.37 11.22 25.82
CA PRO A 718 16.24 12.51 26.47
C PRO A 718 15.63 13.56 25.55
N THR A 719 14.73 14.40 26.09
CA THR A 719 13.99 15.42 25.32
C THR A 719 14.65 16.81 25.37
N ALA A 720 15.65 17.00 26.21
CA ALA A 720 16.32 18.28 26.35
C ALA A 720 17.13 18.63 25.09
N CYS A 721 16.79 19.73 24.44
CA CYS A 721 17.48 20.25 23.27
C CYS A 721 17.95 21.68 23.53
N ASN A 722 19.25 21.91 23.39
CA ASN A 722 19.82 23.26 23.40
C ASN A 722 19.79 23.85 22.00
N GLU A 723 18.75 24.59 21.67
CA GLU A 723 18.55 25.20 20.35
C GLU A 723 19.67 26.18 19.98
N ILE A 724 20.30 26.81 20.95
CA ILE A 724 21.39 27.77 20.73
C ILE A 724 22.59 27.04 20.14
N ILE A 725 23.02 25.94 20.79
CA ILE A 725 24.17 25.15 20.33
C ILE A 725 23.93 24.51 18.98
N VAL A 726 22.70 24.09 18.70
CA VAL A 726 22.31 23.52 17.39
C VAL A 726 22.45 24.57 16.29
N LYS A 727 21.99 25.81 16.51
CA LYS A 727 22.12 26.91 15.54
C LYS A 727 23.54 27.37 15.35
N GLU A 728 24.30 27.50 16.44
CA GLU A 728 25.72 27.86 16.38
C GLU A 728 26.52 26.84 15.55
N PHE A 729 26.24 25.55 15.72
CA PHE A 729 26.97 24.51 15.00
C PHE A 729 26.71 24.51 13.50
N GLU A 730 25.55 24.96 13.05
CA GLU A 730 25.32 25.15 11.60
C GLU A 730 26.27 26.20 11.03
N VAL A 731 26.54 27.28 11.75
CA VAL A 731 27.56 28.28 11.36
C VAL A 731 28.96 27.68 11.41
N VAL A 732 29.26 26.88 12.42
CA VAL A 732 30.56 26.18 12.56
C VAL A 732 30.83 25.27 11.35
N LYS A 733 29.83 24.54 10.87
CA LYS A 733 29.96 23.72 9.64
C LYS A 733 30.35 24.57 8.43
N GLU A 734 29.78 25.74 8.27
CA GLU A 734 30.11 26.67 7.20
C GLU A 734 31.52 27.23 7.33
N VAL A 735 31.95 27.57 8.54
CA VAL A 735 33.32 28.02 8.82
C VAL A 735 34.33 26.94 8.48
N ILE A 736 34.12 25.70 8.91
CA ILE A 736 34.98 24.57 8.59
C ILE A 736 35.02 24.33 7.08
N GLY A 737 33.86 24.42 6.42
CA GLY A 737 33.77 24.34 4.96
C GLY A 737 34.55 25.40 4.24
N GLY A 738 34.53 26.66 4.72
CA GLY A 738 35.32 27.77 4.23
C GLY A 738 36.82 27.53 4.34
N ILE A 739 37.26 27.06 5.50
CA ILE A 739 38.70 26.74 5.73
C ILE A 739 39.18 25.62 4.79
N ARG A 740 38.39 24.56 4.66
CA ARG A 740 38.68 23.45 3.76
C ARG A 740 38.73 23.88 2.29
N THR A 741 37.85 24.80 1.89
CA THR A 741 37.84 25.38 0.57
C THR A 741 39.10 26.19 0.32
N ILE A 742 39.56 27.01 1.25
CA ILE A 742 40.84 27.75 1.13
C ILE A 742 42.03 26.79 0.96
N ARG A 743 42.09 25.72 1.79
CA ARG A 743 43.12 24.71 1.64
C ARG A 743 43.16 24.08 0.25
N LEU A 744 41.97 23.73 -0.30
CA LEU A 744 41.86 23.15 -1.61
C LEU A 744 42.29 24.14 -2.73
N GLN A 745 41.80 25.37 -2.66
CA GLN A 745 42.08 26.39 -3.68
C GLN A 745 43.55 26.81 -3.69
N LYS A 746 44.19 26.81 -2.52
CA LYS A 746 45.60 27.21 -2.35
C LYS A 746 46.57 26.02 -2.39
N ASN A 747 46.03 24.82 -2.59
CA ASN A 747 46.80 23.55 -2.54
C ASN A 747 47.63 23.36 -1.27
N ILE A 748 47.00 23.65 -0.10
CA ILE A 748 47.64 23.52 1.21
C ILE A 748 47.32 22.14 1.78
N ALA A 749 48.33 21.35 2.12
CA ALA A 749 48.18 20.02 2.68
C ALA A 749 47.46 20.07 4.04
N GLN A 750 46.63 19.05 4.35
CA GLN A 750 45.91 18.96 5.62
C GLN A 750 46.85 18.92 6.87
N LYS A 751 48.07 18.44 6.71
CA LYS A 751 49.10 18.39 7.79
C LYS A 751 49.69 19.76 8.10
N GLU A 752 49.56 20.75 7.20
CA GLU A 752 50.04 22.13 7.45
C GLU A 752 49.15 22.80 8.47
N THR A 753 49.69 23.34 9.54
CA THR A 753 49.02 24.08 10.58
C THR A 753 48.74 25.51 10.11
N LEU A 754 47.54 25.99 10.25
CA LEU A 754 47.12 27.33 9.87
C LEU A 754 46.64 28.14 11.07
N GLU A 755 46.64 29.47 10.91
CA GLU A 755 46.00 30.40 11.85
C GLU A 755 44.68 30.89 11.25
N LEU A 756 43.65 31.09 12.06
CA LEU A 756 42.38 31.68 11.63
C LEU A 756 42.19 33.03 12.34
N GLN A 757 41.92 34.07 11.57
CA GLN A 757 41.52 35.36 12.05
C GLN A 757 40.02 35.58 11.79
N VAL A 758 39.31 36.09 12.79
CA VAL A 758 37.94 36.49 12.68
C VAL A 758 37.84 37.99 12.82
N VAL A 759 37.36 38.68 11.80
CA VAL A 759 37.26 40.13 11.80
C VAL A 759 36.09 40.56 12.71
N ASP A 760 36.37 41.44 13.64
CA ASP A 760 35.52 41.96 14.70
C ASP A 760 35.16 40.88 15.74
N VAL A 761 33.89 40.43 15.83
CA VAL A 761 33.42 39.51 16.86
C VAL A 761 33.29 38.10 16.29
N ASN A 762 33.86 37.12 16.99
CA ASN A 762 33.66 35.72 16.66
C ASN A 762 32.31 35.21 17.16
N PRO A 763 31.33 34.96 16.28
CA PRO A 763 29.99 34.57 16.72
C PRO A 763 29.90 33.10 17.19
N VAL A 764 30.93 32.29 16.93
CA VAL A 764 31.01 30.87 17.28
C VAL A 764 32.24 30.55 18.15
N ALA A 765 32.68 31.50 18.98
CA ALA A 765 33.85 31.33 19.81
C ALA A 765 33.80 30.09 20.72
N THR A 766 32.61 29.72 21.20
CA THR A 766 32.39 28.53 21.99
C THR A 766 32.91 27.25 21.32
N PHE A 767 32.84 27.18 19.98
CA PHE A 767 33.28 26.02 19.20
C PHE A 767 34.74 26.11 18.71
N ASN A 768 35.51 27.10 19.16
CA ASN A 768 36.90 27.20 18.78
C ASN A 768 37.72 25.90 18.96
N PRO A 769 37.54 25.14 20.06
CA PRO A 769 38.25 23.86 20.21
C PRO A 769 37.92 22.84 19.11
N VAL A 770 36.67 22.81 18.64
CA VAL A 770 36.23 21.91 17.58
C VAL A 770 36.80 22.33 16.22
N ILE A 771 36.73 23.63 15.89
CA ILE A 771 37.25 24.19 14.65
C ILE A 771 38.78 23.99 14.57
N THR A 772 39.46 24.25 15.68
CA THR A 772 40.93 24.05 15.83
C THR A 772 41.31 22.61 15.51
N LYS A 773 40.60 21.65 16.10
CA LYS A 773 40.89 20.22 15.88
C LYS A 773 40.61 19.80 14.43
N LEU A 774 39.43 20.10 13.92
CA LEU A 774 39.00 19.60 12.59
C LEU A 774 39.75 20.27 11.44
N CYS A 775 40.24 21.47 11.63
CA CYS A 775 40.92 22.24 10.60
C CYS A 775 42.43 22.32 10.78
N ASN A 776 43.00 21.66 11.81
CA ASN A 776 44.41 21.71 12.15
C ASN A 776 44.92 23.14 12.28
N LEU A 777 44.36 23.91 13.21
CA LEU A 777 44.70 25.30 13.47
C LEU A 777 45.62 25.44 14.69
N SER A 778 46.52 26.41 14.69
CA SER A 778 47.34 26.77 15.84
C SER A 778 46.63 27.80 16.74
N SER A 779 45.80 28.67 16.15
CA SER A 779 45.03 29.71 16.87
C SER A 779 43.79 30.15 16.11
N ILE A 780 42.82 30.67 16.85
CA ILE A 780 41.67 31.41 16.34
C ILE A 780 41.61 32.70 17.15
N GLU A 781 41.80 33.84 16.46
CA GLU A 781 41.86 35.14 17.10
C GLU A 781 40.87 36.13 16.47
N ALA A 782 40.17 36.88 17.28
CA ALA A 782 39.38 38.03 16.84
C ALA A 782 40.35 39.20 16.58
N VAL A 783 40.25 39.81 15.43
CA VAL A 783 41.12 40.91 14.97
C VAL A 783 40.27 42.06 14.43
N GLU A 784 40.78 43.30 14.52
CA GLU A 784 40.11 44.46 13.90
C GLU A 784 40.30 44.45 12.37
N ASN A 785 41.48 44.06 11.91
CA ASN A 785 41.84 43.93 10.49
C ASN A 785 42.58 42.61 10.23
N LYS A 786 42.23 41.97 9.12
CA LYS A 786 42.94 40.76 8.68
C LYS A 786 44.39 41.09 8.26
N ALA A 787 45.26 40.07 8.40
CA ALA A 787 46.65 40.17 7.92
C ALA A 787 46.71 40.34 6.40
N ASP A 788 47.68 41.11 5.95
CA ASP A 788 47.92 41.24 4.51
C ASP A 788 48.27 39.89 3.89
N GLY A 789 47.78 39.64 2.67
CA GLY A 789 48.01 38.39 1.96
C GLY A 789 47.25 37.21 2.49
N SER A 790 46.15 37.43 3.20
CA SER A 790 45.27 36.37 3.72
C SER A 790 44.35 35.86 2.62
N GLY A 791 44.11 34.54 2.63
CA GLY A 791 42.93 33.97 1.99
C GLY A 791 41.72 34.23 2.90
N SER A 792 40.60 34.75 2.38
CA SER A 792 39.42 35.08 3.17
C SER A 792 38.14 34.54 2.60
N PHE A 793 37.17 34.40 3.46
CA PHE A 793 35.82 33.97 3.14
C PHE A 793 34.80 34.59 4.10
N MET A 794 33.57 34.69 3.64
CA MET A 794 32.47 35.24 4.39
C MET A 794 31.48 34.15 4.83
N ILE A 795 31.07 34.16 6.10
CA ILE A 795 29.92 33.39 6.57
C ILE A 795 28.91 34.40 7.14
N GLY A 796 27.77 34.53 6.47
CA GLY A 796 26.88 35.64 6.73
C GLY A 796 27.61 36.98 6.48
N THR A 797 27.65 37.82 7.51
CA THR A 797 28.36 39.11 7.48
C THR A 797 29.72 39.11 8.19
N THR A 798 30.13 37.95 8.70
CA THR A 798 31.42 37.76 9.39
C THR A 798 32.52 37.35 8.41
N GLU A 799 33.63 38.08 8.44
CA GLU A 799 34.80 37.73 7.64
C GLU A 799 35.75 36.85 8.45
N TYR A 800 36.21 35.79 7.78
CA TYR A 800 37.25 34.86 8.25
C TYR A 800 38.45 34.92 7.34
N ALA A 801 39.64 35.02 7.88
CA ALA A 801 40.87 35.14 7.13
C ALA A 801 41.94 34.15 7.60
N ILE A 802 42.66 33.59 6.67
CA ILE A 802 43.80 32.70 6.92
C ILE A 802 45.07 33.37 6.37
N PRO A 803 46.00 33.82 7.26
CA PRO A 803 47.26 34.34 6.80
C PRO A 803 48.05 33.26 6.03
N LEU A 804 48.48 33.57 4.81
CA LEU A 804 49.08 32.58 3.93
C LEU A 804 50.58 32.76 3.74
N GLY A 805 51.16 33.89 4.15
CA GLY A 805 52.60 34.16 4.06
C GLY A 805 53.19 33.87 2.65
N ASN A 806 54.28 33.10 2.61
CA ASN A 806 54.99 32.77 1.35
C ASN A 806 54.35 31.58 0.58
N LEU A 807 53.15 31.16 0.92
CA LEU A 807 52.53 29.97 0.36
C LEU A 807 51.77 30.21 -0.96
N ILE A 808 51.83 31.44 -1.58
CA ILE A 808 50.95 31.82 -2.69
C ILE A 808 51.75 32.35 -3.90
N ASN A 809 51.27 31.96 -5.10
CA ASN A 809 51.59 32.69 -6.36
C ASN A 809 50.66 33.92 -6.47
N THR A 810 51.19 35.09 -6.24
CA THR A 810 50.43 36.35 -6.13
C THR A 810 49.62 36.71 -7.39
N GLU A 811 50.15 36.37 -8.59
CA GLU A 811 49.45 36.66 -9.86
C GLU A 811 48.22 35.77 -10.08
N GLU A 812 48.32 34.49 -9.81
CA GLU A 812 47.17 33.57 -9.91
C GLU A 812 46.09 33.89 -8.88
N GLU A 813 46.47 34.27 -7.68
CA GLU A 813 45.56 34.65 -6.62
C GLU A 813 44.79 35.92 -6.94
N LEU A 814 45.46 36.92 -7.48
CA LEU A 814 44.85 38.17 -7.88
C LEU A 814 43.79 37.93 -8.96
N ALA A 815 44.10 37.11 -9.96
CA ALA A 815 43.18 36.75 -11.04
C ALA A 815 41.92 36.06 -10.54
N LYS A 816 42.06 35.14 -9.55
CA LYS A 816 40.92 34.46 -8.90
C LYS A 816 40.03 35.43 -8.11
N LEU A 817 40.63 36.29 -7.29
CA LEU A 817 39.90 37.28 -6.51
C LEU A 817 39.13 38.27 -7.39
N GLU A 818 39.70 38.71 -8.51
CA GLU A 818 39.03 39.60 -9.47
C GLU A 818 37.85 38.89 -10.17
N ALA A 819 37.96 37.58 -10.48
CA ALA A 819 36.87 36.80 -11.05
C ALA A 819 35.73 36.61 -10.04
N ASP A 820 36.04 36.29 -8.77
CA ASP A 820 35.07 36.16 -7.69
C ASP A 820 34.36 37.48 -7.39
N LEU A 821 35.07 38.60 -7.40
CA LEU A 821 34.49 39.95 -7.25
C LEU A 821 33.45 40.22 -8.34
N LYS A 822 33.78 39.95 -9.58
CA LYS A 822 32.88 40.15 -10.71
C LYS A 822 31.62 39.28 -10.60
N TYR A 823 31.80 38.05 -10.16
CA TYR A 823 30.66 37.11 -9.90
C TYR A 823 29.73 37.66 -8.81
N GLN A 824 30.29 38.07 -7.66
CA GLN A 824 29.50 38.57 -6.53
C GLN A 824 28.80 39.91 -6.87
N GLU A 825 29.42 40.77 -7.62
CA GLU A 825 28.80 42.02 -8.11
C GLU A 825 27.62 41.72 -9.04
N GLY A 826 27.74 40.73 -9.94
CA GLY A 826 26.64 40.25 -10.77
C GLY A 826 25.49 39.61 -9.97
N PHE A 827 25.83 38.82 -8.96
CA PHE A 827 24.89 38.24 -8.06
C PHE A 827 24.10 39.28 -7.25
N LEU A 828 24.81 40.27 -6.68
CA LEU A 828 24.18 41.38 -5.96
C LEU A 828 23.21 42.16 -6.85
N GLN A 829 23.59 42.45 -8.09
CA GLN A 829 22.72 43.13 -9.05
C GLN A 829 21.41 42.31 -9.29
N SER A 830 21.52 41.00 -9.40
CA SER A 830 20.38 40.15 -9.60
C SER A 830 19.40 40.14 -8.39
N VAL A 831 19.98 40.16 -7.18
CA VAL A 831 19.22 40.26 -5.92
C VAL A 831 18.53 41.61 -5.77
N LEU A 832 19.25 42.72 -6.04
CA LEU A 832 18.73 44.10 -6.05
C LEU A 832 17.60 44.28 -7.05
N LYS A 833 17.72 43.68 -8.22
CA LYS A 833 16.68 43.71 -9.26
C LYS A 833 15.41 43.00 -8.81
N LYS A 834 15.53 41.89 -8.06
CA LYS A 834 14.38 41.22 -7.44
C LYS A 834 13.74 42.09 -6.36
N LEU A 835 14.54 42.64 -5.47
CA LEU A 835 14.05 43.49 -4.34
C LEU A 835 13.50 44.84 -4.82
N SER A 836 13.89 45.36 -5.98
CA SER A 836 13.33 46.56 -6.60
C SER A 836 12.02 46.29 -7.38
N ASN A 837 11.65 45.06 -7.58
CA ASN A 837 10.42 44.70 -8.26
C ASN A 837 9.21 44.79 -7.32
N GLU A 838 8.42 45.86 -7.44
CA GLU A 838 7.23 46.08 -6.59
C GLU A 838 6.23 44.94 -6.63
N LYS A 839 6.10 44.25 -7.77
CA LYS A 839 5.19 43.09 -7.90
C LYS A 839 5.69 41.86 -7.11
N PHE A 840 6.99 41.72 -7.01
CA PHE A 840 7.61 40.67 -6.22
C PHE A 840 7.48 40.99 -4.72
N VAL A 841 7.87 42.15 -4.30
CA VAL A 841 7.88 42.57 -2.89
C VAL A 841 6.47 42.62 -2.29
N SER A 842 5.46 42.96 -3.10
CA SER A 842 4.07 43.03 -2.62
C SER A 842 3.35 41.66 -2.57
N LYS A 843 3.83 40.64 -3.31
CA LYS A 843 3.14 39.35 -3.42
C LYS A 843 3.89 38.18 -2.79
N ALA A 844 5.19 38.30 -2.56
CA ALA A 844 5.99 37.22 -1.99
C ALA A 844 5.77 37.12 -0.48
N PRO A 845 5.81 35.91 0.11
CA PRO A 845 5.79 35.69 1.55
C PRO A 845 6.92 36.43 2.25
N ALA A 846 6.66 36.92 3.49
CA ALA A 846 7.64 37.71 4.24
C ALA A 846 8.99 37.01 4.43
N ASN A 847 8.98 35.71 4.67
CA ASN A 847 10.19 34.87 4.81
C ASN A 847 11.04 34.81 3.52
N VAL A 848 10.42 34.91 2.34
CA VAL A 848 11.12 34.92 1.05
C VAL A 848 11.80 36.27 0.84
N ILE A 849 11.14 37.37 1.24
CA ILE A 849 11.69 38.71 1.16
C ILE A 849 12.86 38.85 2.15
N ASP A 850 12.73 38.30 3.34
CA ASP A 850 13.80 38.31 4.36
C ASP A 850 15.02 37.53 3.91
N MET A 851 14.80 36.37 3.24
CA MET A 851 15.88 35.62 2.62
C MET A 851 16.60 36.40 1.52
N GLU A 852 15.88 37.12 0.66
CA GLU A 852 16.53 37.93 -0.39
C GLU A 852 17.28 39.13 0.21
N ARG A 853 16.78 39.75 1.28
CA ARG A 853 17.50 40.80 2.04
C ARG A 853 18.78 40.28 2.69
N LYS A 854 18.72 39.05 3.25
CA LYS A 854 19.90 38.39 3.80
C LYS A 854 20.95 38.12 2.71
N LYS A 855 20.53 37.64 1.54
CA LYS A 855 21.41 37.46 0.38
C LYS A 855 22.07 38.75 -0.07
N GLN A 856 21.35 39.87 -0.01
CA GLN A 856 21.89 41.22 -0.30
C GLN A 856 22.99 41.57 0.70
N ALA A 857 22.73 41.48 2.00
CA ALA A 857 23.70 41.79 3.03
C ALA A 857 24.97 40.93 2.93
N ASP A 858 24.78 39.62 2.75
CA ASP A 858 25.88 38.67 2.60
C ASP A 858 26.74 38.98 1.36
N ALA A 859 26.10 39.29 0.24
CA ALA A 859 26.80 39.65 -1.00
C ALA A 859 27.56 40.98 -0.88
N GLU A 860 26.97 41.99 -0.27
CA GLU A 860 27.65 43.27 -0.01
C GLU A 860 28.88 43.11 0.87
N SER A 861 28.79 42.29 1.92
CA SER A 861 29.91 41.96 2.80
C SER A 861 31.03 41.23 2.08
N LYS A 862 30.69 40.26 1.26
CA LYS A 862 31.64 39.49 0.41
C LYS A 862 32.37 40.41 -0.58
N ILE A 863 31.65 41.29 -1.23
CA ILE A 863 32.22 42.26 -2.18
C ILE A 863 33.25 43.19 -1.49
N ALA A 864 32.88 43.69 -0.30
CA ALA A 864 33.77 44.55 0.49
C ALA A 864 35.09 43.85 0.84
N SER A 865 34.96 42.60 1.34
CA SER A 865 36.08 41.77 1.70
C SER A 865 36.99 41.39 0.49
N LEU A 866 36.40 41.11 -0.67
CA LEU A 866 37.12 40.82 -1.88
C LEU A 866 37.91 42.04 -2.41
N LYS A 867 37.31 43.22 -2.38
CA LYS A 867 37.97 44.48 -2.76
C LYS A 867 39.16 44.78 -1.85
N GLU A 868 39.03 44.56 -0.55
CA GLU A 868 40.10 44.75 0.42
C GLU A 868 41.22 43.75 0.21
N SER A 869 40.90 42.48 -0.04
CA SER A 869 41.89 41.44 -0.34
C SER A 869 42.68 41.71 -1.64
N ILE A 870 42.00 42.18 -2.68
CA ILE A 870 42.61 42.60 -3.96
C ILE A 870 43.55 43.80 -3.72
N ALA A 871 43.13 44.78 -2.96
CA ALA A 871 43.94 45.96 -2.62
C ALA A 871 45.22 45.58 -1.83
N ALA A 872 45.08 44.62 -0.88
CA ALA A 872 46.22 44.10 -0.12
C ALA A 872 47.24 43.38 -0.97
N LEU A 873 46.80 42.59 -1.97
CA LEU A 873 47.68 41.86 -2.88
C LEU A 873 48.35 42.77 -3.94
N LYS A 874 47.80 43.90 -4.24
CA LYS A 874 48.35 44.90 -5.20
C LYS A 874 49.37 45.86 -4.55
N LYS A 875 49.46 45.86 -3.21
CA LYS A 875 50.52 46.59 -2.48
C LYS A 875 51.82 45.76 -2.42
#